data_0f170098af77425d784f60fcc0f44981
#
_entry.id   0f170098af77425d784f60fcc0f44981
#
_cell.length_a   1.000
_cell.length_b   1.000
_cell.length_c   1.000
_cell.angle_alpha   90.00
_cell.angle_beta   90.00
_cell.angle_gamma   90.00
#
_symmetry.space_group_name_H-M   'P 1'
#
loop_
_entity.id
_entity.type
_entity.pdbx_description
1 polymer ?
#
loop_
_entity_poly.entity_id
_entity_poly.type
_entity_poly.pdbx_seq_one_letter_code
_entity_poly.pdbx_strand_id
1 'polypeptide(L)'
;MNKATLALLISGMMMASTSMAMAPNTDLVLMPYPQSVTLQEGKVALDQNFSIFIKGYDSPRVAFNAKRTMERLYRQTGLPMLNWQAKSEKEATLVIDIANAPSSAIQNIDSDESYRLTIANGQIQLSAPEPYGAFHGLETFLQLVTTDAIGYFVPAVNIVDKPRFKWRGVSYDTARHFIELPVILRQLDAMASAKMNVFHWHIWDDQGIRIQLENYPRLWQVTADGDYYSKDDIRKVVAYARNLGIRVIPEISLPGHASAVAHAYPQLMSGLGEQSYPQQRGWGVFEPLMDPTNPELYTMLASVFDEVVELFPDEYFHIGGDEPNYQQWRDNPKIQAFIKQHQLDGERGLQSYLNTQVEKMLNERGKKITGWDEIWHKDLPKSIVIQSWQGHDSIGRAAKEGFQGLLSTGYYLDQPQPTSYHYRNDPMPKGITVDDQLHQGEKFVTYDWVKPRNKGGPRKGNLTIIEGQDGKVRAFTDYNGKSREEVYVLEYVPGVKFRGHFDNFMSYTEFNYQFSGDQLKEGSYQRLGNVRWPTTGTLVASSDSTANTIPEPNGGYPAQLSKEQEPLILGGEITIWGENLDSMTIEQRLWPRSYAIAERLWSSETLTDEASMYRRMRALDSWSEISLGLRHNADARVMMQRLANGADVAPLLMLAQYVEPAQYYARHWEKWISTPNKGDLYNQYERLNRFADALPVESYATYEMETWVANFTLATGDADQQSLQQLANQYQMAKFAAQQSRAIFAANVASVNSVSIADATVEVADLGLLLVDTLARGERITAEQRAQYQAILDKNAVIFDETIVAIGRPTEQLLHKIAP
;
A
#
# COMPACT_ATOMS: atom_id res chain seq x y z
N MET A 1 45.88 -57.83 -35.11
CA MET A 1 44.53 -58.43 -35.29
C MET A 1 43.81 -58.27 -33.96
N ASN A 2 42.89 -57.43 -33.86
CA ASN A 2 41.53 -57.44 -33.49
C ASN A 2 41.07 -56.07 -33.01
N LYS A 3 40.11 -55.57 -33.75
CA LYS A 3 39.39 -54.31 -33.49
C LYS A 3 38.44 -54.57 -32.31
N ALA A 4 38.49 -53.69 -31.30
CA ALA A 4 37.45 -53.58 -30.29
C ALA A 4 36.78 -52.20 -30.49
N THR A 5 35.50 -52.23 -30.77
CA THR A 5 34.57 -51.15 -31.06
C THR A 5 34.33 -50.32 -29.80
N LEU A 6 34.61 -49.04 -29.85
CA LEU A 6 34.29 -48.07 -28.81
C LEU A 6 32.85 -47.60 -29.05
N ALA A 7 31.90 -48.02 -28.23
CA ALA A 7 30.54 -47.52 -28.21
C ALA A 7 30.50 -46.20 -27.37
N LEU A 8 30.28 -45.07 -28.04
CA LEU A 8 29.97 -43.80 -27.36
C LEU A 8 28.53 -43.87 -26.85
N LEU A 9 28.40 -43.88 -25.56
CA LEU A 9 27.14 -43.51 -24.85
C LEU A 9 27.05 -41.99 -24.78
N ILE A 10 26.22 -41.41 -25.63
CA ILE A 10 25.81 -40.02 -25.52
C ILE A 10 24.72 -39.98 -24.46
N SER A 11 25.10 -39.68 -23.22
CA SER A 11 24.17 -39.29 -22.18
C SER A 11 23.75 -37.84 -22.44
N GLY A 12 22.55 -37.64 -22.94
CA GLY A 12 21.94 -36.33 -23.04
C GLY A 12 21.74 -35.72 -21.65
N MET A 13 22.64 -34.86 -21.21
CA MET A 13 22.34 -33.89 -20.16
C MET A 13 21.42 -32.84 -20.75
N MET A 14 20.12 -32.95 -20.47
CA MET A 14 19.26 -31.78 -20.49
C MET A 14 19.78 -30.82 -19.44
N MET A 15 20.56 -29.83 -19.86
CA MET A 15 20.75 -28.62 -19.05
C MET A 15 19.39 -27.91 -18.97
N ALA A 16 18.72 -28.10 -17.86
CA ALA A 16 17.69 -27.14 -17.44
C ALA A 16 18.42 -25.80 -17.30
N SER A 17 18.22 -24.91 -18.25
CA SER A 17 18.58 -23.51 -18.13
C SER A 17 17.70 -22.90 -17.06
N THR A 18 18.15 -22.97 -15.81
CA THR A 18 17.67 -22.05 -14.78
C THR A 18 18.03 -20.65 -15.30
N SER A 19 17.04 -19.93 -15.79
CA SER A 19 17.19 -18.51 -16.01
C SER A 19 17.45 -17.89 -14.64
N MET A 20 18.72 -17.69 -14.28
CA MET A 20 19.05 -16.78 -13.20
C MET A 20 18.44 -15.44 -13.58
N ALA A 21 17.43 -15.00 -12.85
CA ALA A 21 16.95 -13.64 -12.94
C ALA A 21 18.18 -12.75 -12.70
N MET A 22 18.62 -12.02 -13.73
CA MET A 22 19.69 -11.05 -13.57
C MET A 22 19.23 -10.03 -12.54
N ALA A 23 20.07 -9.80 -11.52
CA ALA A 23 19.86 -8.69 -10.62
C ALA A 23 19.61 -7.41 -11.47
N PRO A 24 18.62 -6.57 -11.11
CA PRO A 24 18.32 -5.37 -11.88
C PRO A 24 19.60 -4.55 -12.02
N ASN A 25 19.83 -4.02 -13.21
CA ASN A 25 20.97 -3.14 -13.43
C ASN A 25 20.80 -1.91 -12.53
N THR A 26 21.63 -1.80 -11.50
CA THR A 26 21.49 -0.82 -10.43
C THR A 26 21.68 0.63 -10.89
N ASP A 27 22.13 0.84 -12.12
CA ASP A 27 22.41 2.16 -12.68
C ASP A 27 21.17 2.86 -13.27
N LEU A 28 20.06 2.13 -13.52
CA LEU A 28 18.82 2.71 -14.04
C LEU A 28 17.80 2.96 -12.94
N VAL A 29 17.23 4.17 -12.96
CA VAL A 29 16.14 4.59 -12.07
C VAL A 29 14.80 4.39 -12.78
N LEU A 30 14.28 3.17 -12.78
CA LEU A 30 13.01 2.82 -13.39
C LEU A 30 12.07 2.19 -12.36
N MET A 31 10.83 2.68 -12.26
CA MET A 31 9.76 2.05 -11.48
C MET A 31 8.39 2.27 -12.16
N PRO A 32 7.63 1.22 -12.40
CA PRO A 32 8.00 -0.21 -12.27
C PRO A 32 9.18 -0.62 -13.15
N TYR A 33 10.02 -1.55 -12.65
CA TYR A 33 11.17 -2.03 -13.43
C TYR A 33 10.70 -2.97 -14.54
N PRO A 34 11.16 -2.79 -15.79
CA PRO A 34 10.70 -3.58 -16.93
C PRO A 34 11.10 -5.07 -16.82
N GLN A 35 10.35 -5.94 -17.52
CA GLN A 35 10.60 -7.39 -17.53
C GLN A 35 11.98 -7.76 -18.08
N SER A 36 12.48 -7.02 -19.07
CA SER A 36 13.82 -7.22 -19.64
C SER A 36 14.45 -5.90 -19.98
N VAL A 37 15.67 -5.68 -19.49
CA VAL A 37 16.50 -4.49 -19.74
C VAL A 37 17.90 -4.93 -20.10
N THR A 38 18.39 -4.45 -21.25
CA THR A 38 19.78 -4.67 -21.68
C THR A 38 20.42 -3.34 -22.01
N LEU A 39 21.36 -2.89 -21.19
CA LEU A 39 22.16 -1.70 -21.47
C LEU A 39 23.06 -1.93 -22.68
N GLN A 40 23.24 -0.89 -23.47
CA GLN A 40 24.14 -0.85 -24.61
C GLN A 40 25.13 0.30 -24.46
N GLU A 41 26.20 0.28 -25.23
CA GLU A 41 27.13 1.41 -25.29
C GLU A 41 26.54 2.59 -26.05
N GLY A 42 26.70 3.81 -25.50
CA GLY A 42 26.26 5.04 -26.12
C GLY A 42 25.04 5.67 -25.43
N LYS A 43 24.57 6.72 -26.04
CA LYS A 43 23.44 7.54 -25.57
C LYS A 43 22.83 8.30 -26.73
N VAL A 44 21.59 8.75 -26.57
CA VAL A 44 20.92 9.70 -27.48
C VAL A 44 20.81 11.03 -26.74
N ALA A 45 21.42 12.07 -27.28
CA ALA A 45 21.34 13.43 -26.74
C ALA A 45 19.92 13.99 -26.92
N LEU A 46 19.46 14.72 -25.92
CA LEU A 46 18.19 15.46 -25.94
C LEU A 46 18.52 16.96 -26.00
N ASP A 47 18.15 17.58 -27.10
CA ASP A 47 18.34 18.99 -27.33
C ASP A 47 17.08 19.66 -27.90
N GLN A 48 17.15 20.91 -28.26
CA GLN A 48 16.04 21.68 -28.84
C GLN A 48 15.49 21.13 -30.17
N ASN A 49 16.18 20.21 -30.83
CA ASN A 49 15.79 19.58 -32.09
C ASN A 49 15.08 18.24 -31.86
N PHE A 50 14.88 17.83 -30.60
CA PHE A 50 14.14 16.62 -30.27
C PHE A 50 12.77 16.63 -30.94
N SER A 51 12.43 15.54 -31.62
CA SER A 51 11.18 15.43 -32.36
C SER A 51 10.61 14.03 -32.35
N ILE A 52 9.30 13.94 -32.50
CA ILE A 52 8.52 12.71 -32.45
C ILE A 52 7.83 12.47 -33.82
N PHE A 53 7.92 11.26 -34.32
CA PHE A 53 7.13 10.76 -35.46
C PHE A 53 6.24 9.61 -35.02
N ILE A 54 4.95 9.70 -35.33
CA ILE A 54 3.98 8.62 -35.07
C ILE A 54 3.81 7.80 -36.35
N LYS A 55 3.99 6.47 -36.26
CA LYS A 55 3.91 5.51 -37.34
C LYS A 55 2.85 4.45 -37.03
N GLY A 56 2.23 3.92 -38.05
CA GLY A 56 1.17 2.90 -37.90
C GLY A 56 -0.15 3.51 -37.46
N TYR A 57 -0.74 2.98 -36.41
CA TYR A 57 -2.00 3.51 -35.89
C TYR A 57 -1.81 4.85 -35.19
N ASP A 58 -2.53 5.85 -35.67
CA ASP A 58 -2.60 7.19 -35.07
C ASP A 58 -4.04 7.53 -34.69
N SER A 59 -4.17 8.30 -33.62
CA SER A 59 -5.46 8.76 -33.09
C SER A 59 -5.29 9.99 -32.21
N PRO A 60 -6.39 10.73 -31.90
CA PRO A 60 -6.31 11.84 -30.96
C PRO A 60 -5.71 11.48 -29.60
N ARG A 61 -5.87 10.22 -29.13
CA ARG A 61 -5.28 9.72 -27.88
C ARG A 61 -3.75 9.54 -27.98
N VAL A 62 -3.28 9.04 -29.12
CA VAL A 62 -1.84 8.91 -29.37
C VAL A 62 -1.19 10.27 -29.46
N ALA A 63 -1.80 11.21 -30.21
CA ALA A 63 -1.35 12.60 -30.30
C ALA A 63 -1.38 13.31 -28.94
N PHE A 64 -2.39 13.07 -28.09
CA PHE A 64 -2.46 13.57 -26.73
C PHE A 64 -1.26 13.11 -25.89
N ASN A 65 -0.94 11.82 -25.89
CA ASN A 65 0.18 11.28 -25.12
C ASN A 65 1.54 11.74 -25.67
N ALA A 66 1.70 11.86 -26.98
CA ALA A 66 2.92 12.45 -27.56
C ALA A 66 3.11 13.90 -27.11
N LYS A 67 2.04 14.72 -27.15
CA LYS A 67 2.09 16.10 -26.65
C LYS A 67 2.38 16.16 -25.15
N ARG A 68 1.71 15.34 -24.35
CA ARG A 68 1.93 15.23 -22.89
C ARG A 68 3.40 14.85 -22.59
N THR A 69 3.98 13.93 -23.36
CA THR A 69 5.40 13.56 -23.25
C THR A 69 6.30 14.77 -23.49
N MET A 70 6.03 15.59 -24.52
CA MET A 70 6.79 16.80 -24.80
C MET A 70 6.69 17.84 -23.69
N GLU A 71 5.49 18.06 -23.15
CA GLU A 71 5.28 18.99 -22.03
C GLU A 71 6.05 18.54 -20.77
N ARG A 72 6.08 17.24 -20.48
CA ARG A 72 6.81 16.67 -19.35
C ARG A 72 8.32 16.69 -19.58
N LEU A 73 8.77 16.41 -20.79
CA LEU A 73 10.19 16.51 -21.17
C LEU A 73 10.69 17.96 -21.03
N TYR A 74 9.87 18.95 -21.43
CA TYR A 74 10.15 20.36 -21.18
C TYR A 74 10.29 20.69 -19.68
N ARG A 75 9.37 20.18 -18.84
CA ARG A 75 9.48 20.39 -17.39
C ARG A 75 10.75 19.81 -16.80
N GLN A 76 11.19 18.65 -17.28
CA GLN A 76 12.40 17.98 -16.81
C GLN A 76 13.69 18.66 -17.26
N THR A 77 13.71 19.23 -18.45
CA THR A 77 14.95 19.70 -19.11
C THR A 77 15.03 21.20 -19.25
N GLY A 78 13.89 21.91 -19.29
CA GLY A 78 13.82 23.33 -19.65
C GLY A 78 14.09 23.62 -21.14
N LEU A 79 14.25 22.58 -21.98
CA LEU A 79 14.61 22.76 -23.40
C LEU A 79 13.37 23.12 -24.25
N PRO A 80 13.36 24.27 -24.96
CA PRO A 80 12.21 24.68 -25.77
C PRO A 80 12.19 23.92 -27.11
N MET A 81 11.46 22.83 -27.15
CA MET A 81 11.32 21.94 -28.33
C MET A 81 10.13 22.38 -29.19
N LEU A 82 10.27 23.48 -29.93
CA LEU A 82 9.17 24.13 -30.67
C LEU A 82 8.68 23.34 -31.89
N ASN A 83 9.56 22.58 -32.54
CA ASN A 83 9.29 21.81 -33.77
C ASN A 83 9.33 20.31 -33.51
N TRP A 84 8.66 19.87 -32.43
CA TRP A 84 8.74 18.49 -31.95
C TRP A 84 8.02 17.45 -32.85
N GLN A 85 7.19 17.86 -33.83
CA GLN A 85 6.54 16.96 -34.76
C GLN A 85 7.42 16.78 -36.01
N ALA A 86 8.06 15.62 -36.12
CA ALA A 86 8.86 15.27 -37.28
C ALA A 86 7.99 14.96 -38.51
N LYS A 87 8.51 15.28 -39.73
CA LYS A 87 7.80 15.00 -40.99
C LYS A 87 8.02 13.57 -41.49
N SER A 88 9.03 12.90 -40.99
CA SER A 88 9.38 11.54 -41.39
C SER A 88 10.10 10.81 -40.27
N GLU A 89 10.09 9.47 -40.36
CA GLU A 89 10.79 8.58 -39.41
C GLU A 89 12.31 8.89 -39.34
N LYS A 90 12.91 9.27 -40.47
CA LYS A 90 14.34 9.57 -40.54
C LYS A 90 14.75 10.86 -39.84
N GLU A 91 13.82 11.82 -39.73
CA GLU A 91 14.06 13.11 -39.08
C GLU A 91 13.77 13.05 -37.57
N ALA A 92 13.04 12.05 -37.12
CA ALA A 92 12.59 11.93 -35.76
C ALA A 92 13.70 11.43 -34.81
N THR A 93 13.78 12.06 -33.63
CA THR A 93 14.56 11.50 -32.51
C THR A 93 13.85 10.34 -31.85
N LEU A 94 12.53 10.45 -31.69
CA LEU A 94 11.65 9.38 -31.17
C LEU A 94 10.64 8.96 -32.23
N VAL A 95 10.62 7.68 -32.56
CA VAL A 95 9.59 7.07 -33.40
C VAL A 95 8.64 6.25 -32.53
N ILE A 96 7.37 6.52 -32.61
CA ILE A 96 6.29 5.75 -31.94
C ILE A 96 5.61 4.92 -33.02
N ASP A 97 5.85 3.60 -33.03
CA ASP A 97 5.30 2.66 -34.00
C ASP A 97 4.22 1.78 -33.35
N ILE A 98 2.96 2.01 -33.68
CA ILE A 98 1.82 1.29 -33.14
C ILE A 98 1.22 0.41 -34.25
N ALA A 99 1.28 -0.91 -34.05
CA ALA A 99 0.92 -1.86 -35.11
C ALA A 99 -0.59 -1.85 -35.42
N ASN A 100 -1.44 -1.77 -34.41
CA ASN A 100 -2.89 -1.94 -34.56
C ASN A 100 -3.68 -0.88 -33.79
N ALA A 101 -4.92 -0.66 -34.22
CA ALA A 101 -5.93 0.00 -33.40
C ALA A 101 -6.22 -0.84 -32.13
N PRO A 102 -6.76 -0.23 -31.07
CA PRO A 102 -7.23 -0.99 -29.91
C PRO A 102 -8.21 -2.09 -30.33
N SER A 103 -8.08 -3.26 -29.71
CA SER A 103 -8.96 -4.42 -29.93
C SER A 103 -10.42 -4.16 -29.54
N SER A 104 -10.65 -3.17 -28.67
CA SER A 104 -11.97 -2.70 -28.23
C SER A 104 -12.03 -1.17 -28.21
N ALA A 105 -13.22 -0.61 -28.51
CA ALA A 105 -13.47 0.84 -28.42
C ALA A 105 -13.25 1.41 -27.02
N ILE A 106 -13.52 0.60 -25.99
CA ILE A 106 -13.24 0.88 -24.59
C ILE A 106 -12.17 -0.09 -24.14
N GLN A 107 -11.13 0.42 -23.46
CA GLN A 107 -10.11 -0.43 -22.84
C GLN A 107 -10.77 -1.43 -21.90
N ASN A 108 -10.33 -2.66 -21.98
CA ASN A 108 -10.79 -3.74 -21.11
C ASN A 108 -9.59 -4.49 -20.51
N ILE A 109 -9.88 -5.50 -19.71
CA ILE A 109 -8.84 -6.26 -19.00
C ILE A 109 -7.91 -7.06 -19.92
N ASP A 110 -8.28 -7.30 -21.18
CA ASP A 110 -7.51 -8.07 -22.15
C ASP A 110 -6.77 -7.20 -23.19
N SER A 111 -6.84 -5.87 -23.06
CA SER A 111 -6.09 -4.93 -23.90
C SER A 111 -4.59 -5.17 -23.81
N ASP A 112 -3.88 -5.15 -24.94
CA ASP A 112 -2.42 -5.39 -24.96
C ASP A 112 -1.65 -4.15 -24.50
N GLU A 113 -0.96 -4.27 -23.39
CA GLU A 113 -0.17 -3.20 -22.78
C GLU A 113 1.35 -3.42 -22.94
N SER A 114 1.76 -4.38 -23.78
CA SER A 114 3.17 -4.68 -24.02
C SER A 114 3.84 -3.65 -24.95
N TYR A 115 5.15 -3.46 -24.77
CA TYR A 115 5.94 -2.58 -25.63
C TYR A 115 7.40 -3.04 -25.72
N ARG A 116 8.09 -2.49 -26.71
CA ARG A 116 9.55 -2.53 -26.87
C ARG A 116 10.07 -1.11 -27.01
N LEU A 117 11.11 -0.77 -26.26
CA LEU A 117 11.82 0.50 -26.37
C LEU A 117 13.30 0.22 -26.66
N THR A 118 13.77 0.64 -27.83
CA THR A 118 15.17 0.50 -28.24
C THR A 118 15.77 1.89 -28.43
N ILE A 119 16.86 2.18 -27.74
CA ILE A 119 17.60 3.44 -27.81
C ILE A 119 19.00 3.11 -28.30
N ALA A 120 19.29 3.47 -29.52
CA ALA A 120 20.57 3.18 -30.17
C ALA A 120 20.80 4.08 -31.41
N ASN A 121 22.02 4.23 -31.83
CA ASN A 121 22.40 4.88 -33.11
C ASN A 121 21.80 6.30 -33.30
N GLY A 122 21.63 7.04 -32.24
CA GLY A 122 21.10 8.40 -32.31
C GLY A 122 19.57 8.51 -32.39
N GLN A 123 18.83 7.39 -32.29
CA GLN A 123 17.38 7.34 -32.38
C GLN A 123 16.75 6.50 -31.27
N ILE A 124 15.51 6.82 -30.95
CA ILE A 124 14.66 6.13 -29.98
C ILE A 124 13.51 5.50 -30.75
N GLN A 125 13.39 4.17 -30.67
CA GLN A 125 12.32 3.41 -31.29
C GLN A 125 11.42 2.82 -30.22
N LEU A 126 10.17 3.26 -30.16
CA LEU A 126 9.13 2.72 -29.29
C LEU A 126 8.11 1.99 -30.15
N SER A 127 7.99 0.69 -29.99
CA SER A 127 7.00 -0.12 -30.72
C SER A 127 6.04 -0.84 -29.78
N ALA A 128 4.77 -0.89 -30.14
CA ALA A 128 3.71 -1.53 -29.36
C ALA A 128 2.66 -2.17 -30.26
N PRO A 129 2.06 -3.32 -29.87
CA PRO A 129 0.93 -3.91 -30.60
C PRO A 129 -0.31 -3.00 -30.60
N GLU A 130 -0.65 -2.38 -29.48
CA GLU A 130 -1.76 -1.46 -29.25
C GLU A 130 -1.28 -0.15 -28.61
N PRO A 131 -2.09 0.94 -28.64
CA PRO A 131 -1.70 2.24 -28.09
C PRO A 131 -1.31 2.22 -26.61
N TYR A 132 -1.91 1.33 -25.81
CA TYR A 132 -1.67 1.24 -24.36
C TYR A 132 -0.21 0.91 -24.03
N GLY A 133 0.39 -0.03 -24.75
CA GLY A 133 1.80 -0.35 -24.63
C GLY A 133 2.69 0.86 -24.96
N ALA A 134 2.33 1.63 -26.00
CA ALA A 134 3.08 2.83 -26.35
C ALA A 134 2.98 3.89 -25.23
N PHE A 135 1.83 4.06 -24.57
CA PHE A 135 1.70 4.98 -23.43
C PHE A 135 2.64 4.60 -22.29
N HIS A 136 2.71 3.32 -21.94
CA HIS A 136 3.64 2.82 -20.91
C HIS A 136 5.11 2.95 -21.32
N GLY A 137 5.42 2.76 -22.60
CA GLY A 137 6.77 2.96 -23.13
C GLY A 137 7.22 4.42 -23.07
N LEU A 138 6.32 5.38 -23.29
CA LEU A 138 6.58 6.82 -23.12
C LEU A 138 6.88 7.18 -21.65
N GLU A 139 6.19 6.57 -20.70
CA GLU A 139 6.50 6.75 -19.26
C GLU A 139 7.89 6.22 -18.92
N THR A 140 8.29 5.07 -19.47
CA THR A 140 9.63 4.52 -19.31
C THR A 140 10.69 5.42 -19.94
N PHE A 141 10.43 5.94 -21.14
CA PHE A 141 11.32 6.93 -21.79
C PHE A 141 11.54 8.16 -20.92
N LEU A 142 10.49 8.74 -20.34
CA LEU A 142 10.59 9.92 -19.47
C LEU A 142 11.39 9.67 -18.18
N GLN A 143 11.34 8.44 -17.64
CA GLN A 143 12.15 8.07 -16.48
C GLN A 143 13.63 7.81 -16.84
N LEU A 144 13.97 7.52 -18.11
CA LEU A 144 15.35 7.35 -18.58
C LEU A 144 16.09 8.65 -18.83
N VAL A 145 15.38 9.79 -18.86
CA VAL A 145 15.99 11.11 -19.08
C VAL A 145 16.92 11.46 -17.93
N THR A 146 18.18 11.69 -18.26
CA THR A 146 19.24 12.03 -17.31
C THR A 146 20.18 13.10 -17.89
N THR A 147 21.20 13.49 -17.15
CA THR A 147 22.13 14.56 -17.56
C THR A 147 23.57 14.21 -17.19
N ASP A 148 24.52 14.77 -17.95
CA ASP A 148 25.92 14.79 -17.63
C ASP A 148 26.49 16.20 -17.86
N ALA A 149 27.82 16.34 -17.88
CA ALA A 149 28.49 17.63 -18.09
C ALA A 149 28.22 18.26 -19.48
N ILE A 150 27.72 17.48 -20.45
CA ILE A 150 27.46 17.94 -21.82
C ILE A 150 25.99 18.40 -21.96
N GLY A 151 25.05 17.75 -21.25
CA GLY A 151 23.63 18.07 -21.34
C GLY A 151 22.75 16.88 -21.08
N TYR A 152 21.48 17.00 -21.45
CA TYR A 152 20.49 15.94 -21.27
C TYR A 152 20.63 14.83 -22.31
N PHE A 153 20.35 13.58 -21.87
CA PHE A 153 20.41 12.42 -22.76
C PHE A 153 19.54 11.28 -22.19
N VAL A 154 19.33 10.25 -23.00
CA VAL A 154 18.87 8.93 -22.57
C VAL A 154 19.95 7.90 -22.89
N PRO A 155 20.25 6.95 -22.00
CA PRO A 155 21.25 5.90 -22.24
C PRO A 155 20.78 4.95 -23.34
N ALA A 156 21.73 4.38 -24.08
CA ALA A 156 21.43 3.35 -25.06
C ALA A 156 20.99 2.07 -24.34
N VAL A 157 19.80 1.58 -24.67
CA VAL A 157 19.17 0.45 -23.99
C VAL A 157 18.18 -0.27 -24.91
N ASN A 158 18.02 -1.56 -24.69
CA ASN A 158 16.91 -2.33 -25.25
C ASN A 158 16.02 -2.85 -24.12
N ILE A 159 14.75 -2.47 -24.12
CA ILE A 159 13.74 -2.85 -23.16
C ILE A 159 12.62 -3.62 -23.87
N VAL A 160 12.23 -4.78 -23.29
CA VAL A 160 11.04 -5.52 -23.66
C VAL A 160 10.20 -5.68 -22.42
N ASP A 161 8.97 -5.20 -22.45
CA ASP A 161 8.19 -5.05 -21.26
C ASP A 161 6.70 -5.35 -21.46
N LYS A 162 6.06 -5.83 -20.40
CA LYS A 162 4.63 -6.08 -20.29
C LYS A 162 4.24 -6.23 -18.83
N PRO A 163 2.97 -5.98 -18.46
CA PRO A 163 2.52 -6.17 -17.07
C PRO A 163 2.51 -7.65 -16.69
N ARG A 164 2.80 -7.94 -15.42
CA ARG A 164 2.60 -9.24 -14.80
C ARG A 164 1.10 -9.50 -14.53
N PHE A 165 0.38 -8.50 -14.03
CA PHE A 165 -1.03 -8.56 -13.73
C PHE A 165 -1.83 -7.60 -14.62
N LYS A 166 -3.03 -8.04 -15.02
CA LYS A 166 -3.93 -7.28 -15.89
C LYS A 166 -4.64 -6.12 -15.16
N TRP A 167 -4.81 -6.23 -13.84
CA TRP A 167 -5.45 -5.22 -13.01
C TRP A 167 -4.45 -4.60 -12.05
N ARG A 168 -4.25 -3.31 -12.17
CA ARG A 168 -3.32 -2.52 -11.36
C ARG A 168 -4.03 -1.24 -10.97
N GLY A 169 -4.82 -1.32 -9.90
CA GLY A 169 -5.77 -0.30 -9.52
C GLY A 169 -5.29 0.60 -8.39
N VAL A 170 -5.96 1.74 -8.29
CA VAL A 170 -5.95 2.61 -7.11
C VAL A 170 -7.39 2.95 -6.76
N SER A 171 -7.84 2.56 -5.57
CA SER A 171 -9.14 2.91 -5.01
C SER A 171 -9.03 4.20 -4.21
N TYR A 172 -9.80 5.20 -4.63
CA TYR A 172 -9.87 6.53 -4.02
C TYR A 172 -11.17 6.73 -3.28
N ASP A 173 -11.09 6.90 -1.97
CA ASP A 173 -12.22 7.32 -1.16
C ASP A 173 -12.36 8.85 -1.20
N THR A 174 -13.42 9.29 -1.85
CA THR A 174 -13.80 10.70 -1.92
C THR A 174 -15.10 10.99 -1.16
N ALA A 175 -15.65 9.98 -0.49
CA ALA A 175 -16.88 10.08 0.28
C ALA A 175 -16.63 10.55 1.72
N ARG A 176 -15.60 10.02 2.41
CA ARG A 176 -15.23 10.42 3.78
C ARG A 176 -14.78 11.87 3.81
N HIS A 177 -13.77 12.22 3.02
CA HIS A 177 -13.43 13.61 2.70
C HIS A 177 -13.51 13.83 1.19
N PHE A 178 -14.06 14.98 0.81
CA PHE A 178 -14.13 15.34 -0.61
C PHE A 178 -12.75 15.69 -1.15
N ILE A 179 -12.44 15.18 -2.34
CA ILE A 179 -11.18 15.47 -3.04
C ILE A 179 -11.48 16.31 -4.26
N GLU A 180 -10.84 17.46 -4.34
CA GLU A 180 -11.06 18.42 -5.44
C GLU A 180 -10.66 17.84 -6.81
N LEU A 181 -11.43 18.15 -7.84
CA LEU A 181 -11.23 17.68 -9.21
C LEU A 181 -9.79 17.85 -9.75
N PRO A 182 -9.10 19.01 -9.55
CA PRO A 182 -7.72 19.17 -10.01
C PRO A 182 -6.74 18.18 -9.36
N VAL A 183 -7.00 17.76 -8.12
CA VAL A 183 -6.19 16.75 -7.43
C VAL A 183 -6.40 15.39 -8.11
N ILE A 184 -7.66 14.99 -8.37
CA ILE A 184 -7.97 13.73 -9.07
C ILE A 184 -7.27 13.66 -10.42
N LEU A 185 -7.34 14.72 -11.24
CA LEU A 185 -6.69 14.75 -12.55
C LEU A 185 -5.19 14.59 -12.44
N ARG A 186 -4.55 15.21 -11.44
CA ARG A 186 -3.12 15.07 -11.19
C ARG A 186 -2.75 13.65 -10.72
N GLN A 187 -3.63 13.02 -9.94
CA GLN A 187 -3.44 11.62 -9.56
C GLN A 187 -3.51 10.67 -10.76
N LEU A 188 -4.38 10.91 -11.72
CA LEU A 188 -4.42 10.13 -12.96
C LEU A 188 -3.11 10.22 -13.75
N ASP A 189 -2.48 11.41 -13.80
CA ASP A 189 -1.13 11.55 -14.38
C ASP A 189 -0.08 10.73 -13.63
N ALA A 190 -0.14 10.75 -12.30
CA ALA A 190 0.77 9.99 -11.46
C ALA A 190 0.56 8.47 -11.60
N MET A 191 -0.69 8.02 -11.64
CA MET A 191 -1.05 6.63 -11.92
C MET A 191 -0.51 6.15 -13.27
N ALA A 192 -0.69 6.96 -14.33
CA ALA A 192 -0.14 6.65 -15.66
C ALA A 192 1.39 6.48 -15.61
N SER A 193 2.10 7.37 -14.88
CA SER A 193 3.56 7.30 -14.73
C SER A 193 4.04 6.03 -14.04
N ALA A 194 3.24 5.47 -13.16
CA ALA A 194 3.45 4.21 -12.46
C ALA A 194 2.84 3.00 -13.21
N LYS A 195 2.33 3.18 -14.43
CA LYS A 195 1.69 2.14 -15.26
C LYS A 195 0.46 1.49 -14.59
N MET A 196 -0.21 2.20 -13.70
CA MET A 196 -1.50 1.79 -13.13
C MET A 196 -2.61 2.01 -14.17
N ASN A 197 -3.58 1.08 -14.25
CA ASN A 197 -4.57 1.08 -15.32
C ASN A 197 -6.04 1.10 -14.85
N VAL A 198 -6.30 1.15 -13.55
CA VAL A 198 -7.65 1.22 -13.00
C VAL A 198 -7.73 2.30 -11.93
N PHE A 199 -8.61 3.27 -12.12
CA PHE A 199 -9.05 4.23 -11.12
C PHE A 199 -10.38 3.76 -10.56
N HIS A 200 -10.37 3.17 -9.36
CA HIS A 200 -11.55 2.75 -8.63
C HIS A 200 -12.03 3.94 -7.78
N TRP A 201 -13.21 4.47 -8.08
CA TRP A 201 -13.71 5.68 -7.49
C TRP A 201 -14.79 5.39 -6.45
N HIS A 202 -14.41 5.42 -5.16
CA HIS A 202 -15.32 5.27 -4.03
C HIS A 202 -15.98 6.63 -3.73
N ILE A 203 -17.21 6.81 -4.26
CA ILE A 203 -17.96 8.07 -4.25
C ILE A 203 -19.22 8.04 -3.39
N TRP A 204 -19.43 6.96 -2.66
CA TRP A 204 -20.67 6.67 -1.92
C TRP A 204 -20.36 5.97 -0.61
N ASP A 205 -20.64 6.67 0.52
CA ASP A 205 -20.43 6.13 1.85
C ASP A 205 -21.30 6.88 2.89
N ASP A 206 -21.18 6.53 4.15
CA ASP A 206 -21.91 7.08 5.29
C ASP A 206 -21.84 8.61 5.39
N GLN A 207 -20.69 9.20 5.07
CA GLN A 207 -20.43 10.63 5.23
C GLN A 207 -20.88 11.46 4.03
N GLY A 208 -21.17 10.82 2.91
CA GLY A 208 -21.69 11.55 1.75
C GLY A 208 -21.81 10.72 0.49
N ILE A 209 -22.80 11.04 -0.30
CA ILE A 209 -22.97 10.56 -1.67
C ILE A 209 -22.54 11.68 -2.60
N ARG A 210 -21.35 11.51 -3.22
CA ARG A 210 -20.63 12.56 -3.93
C ARG A 210 -20.94 12.61 -5.42
N ILE A 211 -21.97 11.91 -5.89
CA ILE A 211 -22.39 11.85 -7.31
C ILE A 211 -23.74 12.53 -7.51
N GLN A 212 -23.83 13.41 -8.51
CA GLN A 212 -25.08 14.03 -8.93
C GLN A 212 -25.99 13.00 -9.59
N LEU A 213 -27.20 12.81 -9.03
CA LEU A 213 -28.27 11.95 -9.52
C LEU A 213 -29.55 12.75 -9.75
N GLU A 214 -30.23 12.54 -10.86
CA GLU A 214 -31.42 13.32 -11.22
C GLU A 214 -32.70 12.71 -10.64
N ASN A 215 -32.84 11.40 -10.68
CA ASN A 215 -34.06 10.72 -10.24
C ASN A 215 -34.18 10.58 -8.71
N TYR A 216 -33.03 10.55 -8.02
CA TYR A 216 -32.95 10.49 -6.57
C TYR A 216 -32.08 11.64 -6.00
N PRO A 217 -32.47 12.92 -6.25
CA PRO A 217 -31.59 14.05 -5.92
C PRO A 217 -31.31 14.21 -4.44
N ARG A 218 -32.20 13.77 -3.54
CA ARG A 218 -31.96 13.83 -2.11
C ARG A 218 -30.72 13.03 -1.68
N LEU A 219 -30.33 11.96 -2.41
CA LEU A 219 -29.15 11.17 -2.10
C LEU A 219 -27.90 12.05 -1.99
N TRP A 220 -27.72 13.01 -2.88
CA TRP A 220 -26.56 13.91 -2.85
C TRP A 220 -26.85 15.29 -2.29
N GLN A 221 -28.06 15.85 -2.51
CA GLN A 221 -28.39 17.21 -2.09
C GLN A 221 -28.40 17.39 -0.57
N VAL A 222 -28.82 16.38 0.18
CA VAL A 222 -28.90 16.45 1.66
C VAL A 222 -27.72 15.76 2.35
N THR A 223 -26.86 15.04 1.63
CA THR A 223 -25.78 14.27 2.24
C THR A 223 -24.38 14.74 1.88
N ALA A 224 -24.22 15.47 0.77
CA ALA A 224 -22.90 15.86 0.27
C ALA A 224 -22.39 17.20 0.84
N ASP A 225 -23.20 17.96 1.57
CA ASP A 225 -22.87 19.30 2.11
C ASP A 225 -22.39 20.31 1.06
N GLY A 226 -22.76 20.13 -0.20
CA GLY A 226 -22.30 20.92 -1.33
C GLY A 226 -21.05 20.39 -2.03
N ASP A 227 -20.40 19.41 -1.47
CA ASP A 227 -19.18 18.77 -1.99
C ASP A 227 -19.54 17.51 -2.79
N TYR A 228 -19.75 17.65 -4.09
CA TYR A 228 -20.13 16.58 -4.99
C TYR A 228 -19.53 16.79 -6.39
N TYR A 229 -19.49 15.72 -7.18
CA TYR A 229 -19.12 15.76 -8.58
C TYR A 229 -20.37 15.83 -9.44
N SER A 230 -20.45 16.85 -10.30
CA SER A 230 -21.49 16.90 -11.33
C SER A 230 -21.27 15.79 -12.36
N LYS A 231 -22.32 15.46 -13.12
CA LYS A 231 -22.17 14.53 -14.24
C LYS A 231 -21.10 14.97 -15.24
N ASP A 232 -20.91 16.27 -15.44
CA ASP A 232 -19.87 16.80 -16.31
C ASP A 232 -18.46 16.66 -15.72
N ASP A 233 -18.30 16.79 -14.41
CA ASP A 233 -17.04 16.52 -13.73
C ASP A 233 -16.64 15.05 -13.89
N ILE A 234 -17.60 14.13 -13.71
CA ILE A 234 -17.36 12.70 -13.90
C ILE A 234 -16.98 12.40 -15.35
N ARG A 235 -17.73 12.92 -16.33
CA ARG A 235 -17.39 12.77 -17.75
C ARG A 235 -15.98 13.26 -18.06
N LYS A 236 -15.57 14.39 -17.45
CA LYS A 236 -14.23 14.96 -17.62
C LYS A 236 -13.15 14.05 -17.05
N VAL A 237 -13.34 13.48 -15.85
CA VAL A 237 -12.41 12.52 -15.24
C VAL A 237 -12.31 11.26 -16.11
N VAL A 238 -13.43 10.67 -16.49
CA VAL A 238 -13.48 9.46 -17.30
C VAL A 238 -12.82 9.68 -18.67
N ALA A 239 -13.07 10.81 -19.32
CA ALA A 239 -12.44 11.14 -20.60
C ALA A 239 -10.93 11.35 -20.47
N TYR A 240 -10.48 12.02 -19.39
CA TYR A 240 -9.07 12.25 -19.13
C TYR A 240 -8.33 10.92 -18.81
N ALA A 241 -8.88 10.11 -17.92
CA ALA A 241 -8.35 8.78 -17.60
C ALA A 241 -8.25 7.89 -18.86
N ARG A 242 -9.30 7.89 -19.70
CA ARG A 242 -9.30 7.16 -20.99
C ARG A 242 -8.15 7.58 -21.90
N ASN A 243 -7.81 8.88 -21.96
CA ASN A 243 -6.68 9.36 -22.74
C ASN A 243 -5.36 8.80 -22.24
N LEU A 244 -5.23 8.56 -20.93
CA LEU A 244 -4.04 8.00 -20.30
C LEU A 244 -3.97 6.47 -20.34
N GLY A 245 -5.01 5.78 -20.83
CA GLY A 245 -5.07 4.32 -20.76
C GLY A 245 -5.47 3.83 -19.36
N ILE A 246 -6.28 4.59 -18.64
CA ILE A 246 -6.81 4.24 -17.32
C ILE A 246 -8.32 4.04 -17.42
N ARG A 247 -8.80 2.93 -16.89
CA ARG A 247 -10.20 2.55 -16.74
C ARG A 247 -10.75 3.17 -15.46
N VAL A 248 -12.01 3.62 -15.46
CA VAL A 248 -12.65 4.23 -14.28
C VAL A 248 -13.85 3.38 -13.87
N ILE A 249 -13.82 2.92 -12.61
CA ILE A 249 -14.82 2.02 -12.04
C ILE A 249 -15.45 2.72 -10.84
N PRO A 250 -16.81 2.88 -10.80
CA PRO A 250 -17.48 3.46 -9.64
C PRO A 250 -17.69 2.43 -8.55
N GLU A 251 -17.71 2.87 -7.29
CA GLU A 251 -18.20 2.08 -6.15
C GLU A 251 -19.42 2.73 -5.52
N ILE A 252 -20.48 1.90 -5.35
CA ILE A 252 -21.68 2.20 -4.60
C ILE A 252 -21.84 1.15 -3.52
N SER A 253 -21.65 1.53 -2.26
CA SER A 253 -21.65 0.60 -1.13
C SER A 253 -23.05 0.06 -0.80
N LEU A 254 -23.17 -1.26 -0.74
CA LEU A 254 -24.39 -2.03 -0.45
C LEU A 254 -24.06 -3.24 0.44
N PRO A 255 -24.86 -3.69 1.39
CA PRO A 255 -26.01 -2.99 1.99
C PRO A 255 -25.60 -2.10 3.16
N GLY A 256 -24.37 -2.16 3.61
CA GLY A 256 -23.75 -1.35 4.65
C GLY A 256 -23.29 0.00 4.15
N HIS A 257 -22.58 0.76 5.02
CA HIS A 257 -22.13 2.13 4.72
C HIS A 257 -23.27 3.00 4.16
N ALA A 258 -24.45 2.86 4.79
CA ALA A 258 -25.73 3.31 4.28
C ALA A 258 -26.34 4.47 5.06
N SER A 259 -25.62 5.11 6.01
CA SER A 259 -26.22 6.17 6.83
C SER A 259 -26.61 7.41 6.02
N ALA A 260 -25.88 7.72 4.94
CA ALA A 260 -26.27 8.77 4.00
C ALA A 260 -27.57 8.42 3.27
N VAL A 261 -27.72 7.17 2.81
CA VAL A 261 -28.98 6.68 2.21
C VAL A 261 -30.10 6.71 3.23
N ALA A 262 -29.84 6.25 4.45
CA ALA A 262 -30.81 6.24 5.55
C ALA A 262 -31.28 7.68 5.89
N HIS A 263 -30.39 8.65 5.87
CA HIS A 263 -30.74 10.05 6.07
C HIS A 263 -31.62 10.59 4.94
N ALA A 264 -31.31 10.25 3.69
CA ALA A 264 -32.07 10.72 2.53
C ALA A 264 -33.42 9.98 2.37
N TYR A 265 -33.44 8.65 2.55
CA TYR A 265 -34.59 7.77 2.29
C TYR A 265 -34.71 6.70 3.39
N PRO A 266 -35.15 7.09 4.62
CA PRO A 266 -35.20 6.17 5.77
C PRO A 266 -36.09 4.95 5.57
N GLN A 267 -37.11 5.04 4.70
CA GLN A 267 -38.03 3.93 4.40
C GLN A 267 -37.35 2.75 3.68
N LEU A 268 -36.13 2.92 3.15
CA LEU A 268 -35.37 1.84 2.51
C LEU A 268 -34.53 1.02 3.49
N MET A 269 -34.52 1.42 4.77
CA MET A 269 -33.71 0.79 5.79
C MET A 269 -34.46 -0.32 6.54
N SER A 270 -33.67 -1.18 7.18
CA SER A 270 -34.15 -2.37 7.89
C SER A 270 -34.66 -2.10 9.31
N GLY A 271 -34.50 -0.90 9.84
CA GLY A 271 -34.90 -0.55 11.19
C GLY A 271 -36.40 -0.62 11.40
N LEU A 272 -36.83 -0.86 12.66
CA LEU A 272 -38.24 -0.97 13.04
C LEU A 272 -38.85 0.39 13.41
N GLY A 273 -40.09 0.63 12.95
CA GLY A 273 -40.86 1.83 13.26
C GLY A 273 -40.48 3.04 12.39
N GLU A 274 -41.06 4.23 12.75
CA GLU A 274 -40.66 5.48 12.11
C GLU A 274 -39.28 5.90 12.64
N GLN A 275 -38.28 5.74 11.83
CA GLN A 275 -36.91 6.08 12.19
C GLN A 275 -36.43 7.31 11.44
N SER A 276 -35.78 8.21 12.15
CA SER A 276 -34.98 9.27 11.58
C SER A 276 -33.51 8.89 11.78
N TYR A 277 -32.80 8.81 10.69
CA TYR A 277 -31.37 8.50 10.72
C TYR A 277 -30.55 9.78 10.53
N PRO A 278 -29.82 10.23 11.58
CA PRO A 278 -28.82 11.28 11.39
C PRO A 278 -27.69 10.75 10.50
N GLN A 279 -27.28 11.57 9.55
CA GLN A 279 -26.10 11.23 8.78
C GLN A 279 -24.88 11.14 9.69
N GLN A 280 -24.09 10.09 9.53
CA GLN A 280 -22.87 9.93 10.28
C GLN A 280 -21.77 10.83 9.72
N ARG A 281 -21.01 11.45 10.61
CA ARG A 281 -19.91 12.36 10.27
C ARG A 281 -18.56 11.87 10.80
N GLY A 282 -18.59 10.93 11.73
CA GLY A 282 -17.41 10.22 12.25
C GLY A 282 -17.08 8.96 11.47
N TRP A 283 -16.10 8.23 11.95
CA TRP A 283 -15.57 7.02 11.30
C TRP A 283 -16.00 5.76 12.05
N GLY A 284 -16.46 4.75 11.32
CA GLY A 284 -16.88 3.49 11.93
C GLY A 284 -17.81 2.67 11.05
N VAL A 285 -18.28 1.57 11.63
CA VAL A 285 -19.33 0.70 11.07
C VAL A 285 -20.65 1.06 11.79
N PHE A 286 -21.60 1.57 11.03
CA PHE A 286 -22.86 2.07 11.60
C PHE A 286 -24.01 1.07 11.44
N GLU A 287 -25.05 1.27 12.21
CA GLU A 287 -26.18 0.34 12.28
C GLU A 287 -27.13 0.38 11.08
N PRO A 288 -27.43 1.53 10.42
CA PRO A 288 -28.36 1.55 9.31
C PRO A 288 -27.93 0.60 8.19
N LEU A 289 -28.80 -0.35 7.87
CA LEU A 289 -28.60 -1.36 6.84
C LEU A 289 -29.80 -1.38 5.91
N MET A 290 -29.57 -1.45 4.60
CA MET A 290 -30.66 -1.49 3.60
C MET A 290 -31.51 -2.75 3.79
N ASP A 291 -32.83 -2.66 3.46
CA ASP A 291 -33.77 -3.77 3.59
C ASP A 291 -33.91 -4.56 2.26
N PRO A 292 -33.25 -5.73 2.10
CA PRO A 292 -33.35 -6.54 0.89
C PRO A 292 -34.73 -7.14 0.63
N THR A 293 -35.66 -7.04 1.59
CA THR A 293 -37.04 -7.51 1.43
C THR A 293 -37.96 -6.41 0.93
N ASN A 294 -37.46 -5.17 0.80
CA ASN A 294 -38.23 -4.02 0.34
C ASN A 294 -38.09 -3.84 -1.20
N PRO A 295 -39.19 -3.99 -1.97
CA PRO A 295 -39.14 -3.81 -3.43
C PRO A 295 -38.77 -2.37 -3.86
N GLU A 296 -39.04 -1.35 -3.02
CA GLU A 296 -38.67 0.03 -3.31
C GLU A 296 -37.14 0.20 -3.36
N LEU A 297 -36.39 -0.59 -2.58
CA LEU A 297 -34.93 -0.59 -2.64
C LEU A 297 -34.46 -0.93 -4.07
N TYR A 298 -34.99 -1.97 -4.67
CA TYR A 298 -34.61 -2.38 -6.03
C TYR A 298 -35.05 -1.37 -7.09
N THR A 299 -36.17 -0.69 -6.89
CA THR A 299 -36.64 0.40 -7.76
C THR A 299 -35.65 1.56 -7.71
N MET A 300 -35.19 1.95 -6.53
CA MET A 300 -34.18 3.00 -6.35
C MET A 300 -32.84 2.58 -6.98
N LEU A 301 -32.35 1.37 -6.67
CA LEU A 301 -31.09 0.86 -7.20
C LEU A 301 -31.11 0.78 -8.74
N ALA A 302 -32.21 0.31 -9.35
CA ALA A 302 -32.32 0.26 -10.80
C ALA A 302 -32.15 1.64 -11.43
N SER A 303 -32.83 2.64 -10.89
CA SER A 303 -32.75 4.01 -11.37
C SER A 303 -31.36 4.62 -11.18
N VAL A 304 -30.73 4.38 -10.02
CA VAL A 304 -29.35 4.84 -9.75
C VAL A 304 -28.37 4.17 -10.72
N PHE A 305 -28.50 2.85 -10.93
CA PHE A 305 -27.63 2.14 -11.87
C PHE A 305 -27.79 2.63 -13.31
N ASP A 306 -29.02 2.94 -13.76
CA ASP A 306 -29.25 3.52 -15.10
C ASP A 306 -28.46 4.81 -15.30
N GLU A 307 -28.46 5.71 -14.30
CA GLU A 307 -27.72 6.97 -14.38
C GLU A 307 -26.19 6.78 -14.25
N VAL A 308 -25.73 5.88 -13.39
CA VAL A 308 -24.30 5.68 -13.13
C VAL A 308 -23.61 4.94 -14.26
N VAL A 309 -24.23 3.90 -14.83
CA VAL A 309 -23.60 3.12 -15.92
C VAL A 309 -23.41 3.95 -17.19
N GLU A 310 -24.24 4.98 -17.40
CA GLU A 310 -24.07 5.94 -18.51
C GLU A 310 -22.79 6.77 -18.36
N LEU A 311 -22.40 7.08 -17.13
CA LEU A 311 -21.23 7.91 -16.84
C LEU A 311 -19.92 7.09 -16.84
N PHE A 312 -20.00 5.81 -16.48
CA PHE A 312 -18.84 4.92 -16.34
C PHE A 312 -18.90 3.78 -17.38
N PRO A 313 -18.19 3.93 -18.49
CA PRO A 313 -18.28 2.99 -19.62
C PRO A 313 -17.57 1.65 -19.38
N ASP A 314 -16.76 1.51 -18.32
CA ASP A 314 -16.05 0.25 -18.01
C ASP A 314 -17.01 -0.92 -17.79
N GLU A 315 -16.54 -2.12 -18.07
CA GLU A 315 -17.35 -3.35 -17.88
C GLU A 315 -17.55 -3.74 -16.41
N TYR A 316 -16.76 -3.18 -15.47
CA TYR A 316 -16.86 -3.50 -14.05
C TYR A 316 -17.57 -2.39 -13.26
N PHE A 317 -18.22 -2.81 -12.19
CA PHE A 317 -18.92 -1.96 -11.24
C PHE A 317 -18.73 -2.53 -9.84
N HIS A 318 -18.23 -1.73 -8.90
CA HIS A 318 -17.99 -2.16 -7.53
C HIS A 318 -19.22 -1.87 -6.66
N ILE A 319 -19.65 -2.87 -5.87
CA ILE A 319 -20.87 -2.77 -5.04
C ILE A 319 -20.57 -2.66 -3.55
N GLY A 320 -19.31 -2.49 -3.16
CA GLY A 320 -18.91 -2.51 -1.75
C GLY A 320 -19.10 -3.90 -1.13
N GLY A 321 -19.99 -4.00 -0.17
CA GLY A 321 -20.41 -5.25 0.47
C GLY A 321 -19.72 -5.53 1.78
N ASP A 322 -18.76 -4.68 2.17
CA ASP A 322 -17.95 -4.76 3.38
C ASP A 322 -18.71 -4.33 4.64
N GLU A 323 -18.27 -4.85 5.76
CA GLU A 323 -18.64 -4.46 7.12
C GLU A 323 -20.15 -4.31 7.42
N PRO A 324 -21.06 -5.13 6.88
CA PRO A 324 -22.48 -4.99 7.18
C PRO A 324 -22.76 -5.27 8.66
N ASN A 325 -23.37 -4.29 9.35
CA ASN A 325 -23.84 -4.49 10.72
C ASN A 325 -25.23 -5.15 10.71
N TYR A 326 -25.27 -6.46 10.77
CA TYR A 326 -26.53 -7.22 10.67
C TYR A 326 -27.51 -7.05 11.84
N GLN A 327 -27.28 -6.18 12.81
CA GLN A 327 -28.14 -6.06 14.00
C GLN A 327 -29.61 -5.77 13.63
N GLN A 328 -29.83 -4.78 12.73
CA GLN A 328 -31.19 -4.47 12.28
C GLN A 328 -31.88 -5.64 11.55
N TRP A 329 -31.12 -6.44 10.79
CA TRP A 329 -31.68 -7.62 10.14
C TRP A 329 -32.06 -8.70 11.14
N ARG A 330 -31.26 -8.91 12.19
CA ARG A 330 -31.59 -9.87 13.28
C ARG A 330 -32.80 -9.46 14.07
N ASP A 331 -32.95 -8.19 14.36
CA ASP A 331 -34.02 -7.65 15.19
C ASP A 331 -35.35 -7.47 14.44
N ASN A 332 -35.33 -7.49 13.08
CA ASN A 332 -36.51 -7.28 12.26
C ASN A 332 -37.26 -8.61 11.97
N PRO A 333 -38.46 -8.85 12.59
CA PRO A 333 -39.20 -10.09 12.39
C PRO A 333 -39.61 -10.36 10.94
N LYS A 334 -39.87 -9.32 10.14
CA LYS A 334 -40.20 -9.44 8.71
C LYS A 334 -38.99 -10.00 7.94
N ILE A 335 -37.80 -9.50 8.21
CA ILE A 335 -36.56 -9.95 7.59
C ILE A 335 -36.26 -11.39 8.03
N GLN A 336 -36.40 -11.72 9.31
CA GLN A 336 -36.21 -13.08 9.82
C GLN A 336 -37.23 -14.09 9.21
N ALA A 337 -38.48 -13.66 9.03
CA ALA A 337 -39.50 -14.48 8.33
C ALA A 337 -39.11 -14.69 6.84
N PHE A 338 -38.60 -13.67 6.17
CA PHE A 338 -38.15 -13.77 4.79
C PHE A 338 -36.96 -14.72 4.66
N ILE A 339 -35.94 -14.62 5.54
CA ILE A 339 -34.78 -15.55 5.58
C ILE A 339 -35.29 -17.00 5.71
N LYS A 340 -36.21 -17.25 6.64
CA LYS A 340 -36.79 -18.58 6.85
C LYS A 340 -37.58 -19.06 5.62
N GLN A 341 -38.43 -18.21 5.06
CA GLN A 341 -39.27 -18.54 3.91
C GLN A 341 -38.44 -18.91 2.67
N HIS A 342 -37.34 -18.21 2.45
CA HIS A 342 -36.46 -18.42 1.30
C HIS A 342 -35.31 -19.39 1.61
N GLN A 343 -35.29 -20.01 2.78
CA GLN A 343 -34.27 -20.98 3.23
C GLN A 343 -32.83 -20.45 3.11
N LEU A 344 -32.67 -19.16 3.39
CA LEU A 344 -31.36 -18.50 3.32
C LEU A 344 -30.49 -18.87 4.52
N ASP A 345 -29.17 -18.87 4.33
CA ASP A 345 -28.17 -19.14 5.37
C ASP A 345 -27.97 -17.89 6.27
N GLY A 346 -28.96 -17.59 7.08
CA GLY A 346 -28.97 -16.42 7.97
C GLY A 346 -28.78 -15.09 7.24
N GLU A 347 -28.19 -14.14 7.92
CA GLU A 347 -27.95 -12.79 7.39
C GLU A 347 -26.95 -12.79 6.22
N ARG A 348 -25.97 -13.68 6.24
CA ARG A 348 -25.03 -13.84 5.11
C ARG A 348 -25.73 -14.37 3.85
N GLY A 349 -26.67 -15.29 4.03
CA GLY A 349 -27.51 -15.75 2.93
C GLY A 349 -28.41 -14.62 2.40
N LEU A 350 -28.91 -13.74 3.26
CA LEU A 350 -29.68 -12.57 2.84
C LEU A 350 -28.82 -11.55 2.07
N GLN A 351 -27.58 -11.32 2.49
CA GLN A 351 -26.66 -10.48 1.74
C GLN A 351 -26.34 -11.11 0.36
N SER A 352 -26.12 -12.42 0.31
CA SER A 352 -25.90 -13.13 -0.96
C SER A 352 -27.13 -13.03 -1.87
N TYR A 353 -28.35 -13.11 -1.30
CA TYR A 353 -29.57 -12.87 -2.05
C TYR A 353 -29.61 -11.45 -2.67
N LEU A 354 -29.31 -10.41 -1.87
CA LEU A 354 -29.22 -9.04 -2.38
C LEU A 354 -28.18 -8.94 -3.51
N ASN A 355 -26.98 -9.44 -3.27
CA ASN A 355 -25.90 -9.40 -4.24
C ASN A 355 -26.25 -10.08 -5.57
N THR A 356 -27.02 -11.19 -5.51
CA THR A 356 -27.52 -11.88 -6.71
C THR A 356 -28.54 -11.03 -7.47
N GLN A 357 -29.44 -10.32 -6.77
CA GLN A 357 -30.36 -9.38 -7.44
C GLN A 357 -29.61 -8.20 -8.08
N VAL A 358 -28.64 -7.62 -7.38
CA VAL A 358 -27.81 -6.51 -7.85
C VAL A 358 -26.97 -6.97 -9.05
N GLU A 359 -26.37 -8.16 -9.00
CA GLU A 359 -25.62 -8.74 -10.11
C GLU A 359 -26.47 -8.85 -11.37
N LYS A 360 -27.67 -9.40 -11.23
CA LYS A 360 -28.61 -9.50 -12.35
C LYS A 360 -28.94 -8.13 -12.94
N MET A 361 -29.25 -7.14 -12.09
CA MET A 361 -29.58 -5.77 -12.55
C MET A 361 -28.43 -5.11 -13.28
N LEU A 362 -27.19 -5.27 -12.81
CA LEU A 362 -25.98 -4.71 -13.41
C LEU A 362 -25.58 -5.48 -14.67
N ASN A 363 -25.74 -6.80 -14.68
CA ASN A 363 -25.48 -7.64 -15.85
C ASN A 363 -26.43 -7.30 -17.02
N GLU A 364 -27.72 -7.06 -16.75
CA GLU A 364 -28.69 -6.57 -17.76
C GLU A 364 -28.27 -5.22 -18.36
N ARG A 365 -27.39 -4.45 -17.68
CA ARG A 365 -26.77 -3.20 -18.12
C ARG A 365 -25.36 -3.38 -18.69
N GLY A 366 -24.94 -4.63 -18.92
CA GLY A 366 -23.63 -4.98 -19.47
C GLY A 366 -22.47 -4.81 -18.49
N LYS A 367 -22.73 -4.84 -17.16
CA LYS A 367 -21.72 -4.71 -16.12
C LYS A 367 -21.45 -6.04 -15.42
N LYS A 368 -20.19 -6.28 -15.08
CA LYS A 368 -19.72 -7.31 -14.15
C LYS A 368 -19.53 -6.69 -12.78
N ILE A 369 -19.95 -7.34 -11.71
CA ILE A 369 -19.78 -6.78 -10.38
C ILE A 369 -18.46 -7.21 -9.77
N THR A 370 -17.90 -6.31 -8.96
CA THR A 370 -16.83 -6.58 -8.00
C THR A 370 -17.29 -6.14 -6.62
N GLY A 371 -16.71 -6.69 -5.57
CA GLY A 371 -16.98 -6.27 -4.20
C GLY A 371 -15.99 -6.87 -3.21
N TRP A 372 -16.03 -6.36 -1.98
CA TRP A 372 -15.10 -6.75 -0.91
C TRP A 372 -15.33 -8.21 -0.45
N ASP A 373 -14.40 -8.76 0.30
CA ASP A 373 -14.41 -10.16 0.78
C ASP A 373 -15.77 -10.63 1.31
N GLU A 374 -16.51 -9.76 1.97
CA GLU A 374 -17.76 -10.10 2.65
C GLU A 374 -18.88 -10.50 1.69
N ILE A 375 -18.81 -10.08 0.41
CA ILE A 375 -19.79 -10.55 -0.58
C ILE A 375 -19.59 -12.02 -0.93
N TRP A 376 -18.40 -12.58 -0.70
CA TRP A 376 -18.10 -13.95 -1.09
C TRP A 376 -19.02 -14.96 -0.41
N HIS A 377 -19.77 -15.69 -1.22
CA HIS A 377 -20.65 -16.74 -0.82
C HIS A 377 -20.69 -17.82 -1.92
N LYS A 378 -20.79 -19.10 -1.53
CA LYS A 378 -20.76 -20.24 -2.46
C LYS A 378 -21.82 -20.20 -3.57
N ASP A 379 -22.97 -19.56 -3.29
CA ASP A 379 -24.13 -19.49 -4.18
C ASP A 379 -24.04 -18.32 -5.19
N LEU A 380 -23.01 -17.49 -5.11
CA LEU A 380 -22.83 -16.38 -6.06
C LEU A 380 -22.40 -16.86 -7.45
N PRO A 381 -22.82 -16.16 -8.52
CA PRO A 381 -22.28 -16.36 -9.87
C PRO A 381 -20.76 -16.20 -9.94
N LYS A 382 -20.07 -17.07 -10.67
CA LYS A 382 -18.60 -17.03 -10.80
C LYS A 382 -18.08 -15.89 -11.69
N SER A 383 -18.98 -15.11 -12.27
CA SER A 383 -18.68 -13.84 -12.97
C SER A 383 -18.25 -12.71 -12.04
N ILE A 384 -18.54 -12.84 -10.74
CA ILE A 384 -18.25 -11.84 -9.71
C ILE A 384 -16.77 -11.88 -9.34
N VAL A 385 -16.14 -10.71 -9.23
CA VAL A 385 -14.76 -10.55 -8.79
C VAL A 385 -14.73 -10.22 -7.31
N ILE A 386 -13.96 -10.97 -6.53
CA ILE A 386 -13.77 -10.75 -5.09
C ILE A 386 -12.54 -9.90 -4.86
N GLN A 387 -12.70 -8.73 -4.25
CA GLN A 387 -11.61 -7.87 -3.81
C GLN A 387 -11.27 -8.13 -2.36
N SER A 388 -10.06 -8.63 -2.12
CA SER A 388 -9.67 -9.08 -0.78
C SER A 388 -8.86 -8.04 -0.02
N TRP A 389 -9.37 -7.65 1.15
CA TRP A 389 -8.65 -6.86 2.15
C TRP A 389 -8.33 -7.66 3.41
N GLN A 390 -8.96 -8.82 3.59
CA GLN A 390 -8.85 -9.65 4.80
C GLN A 390 -7.68 -10.63 4.78
N GLY A 391 -6.89 -10.66 3.74
CA GLY A 391 -5.66 -11.46 3.65
C GLY A 391 -5.52 -12.25 2.35
N HIS A 392 -4.30 -12.65 2.05
CA HIS A 392 -3.97 -13.49 0.87
C HIS A 392 -4.71 -14.83 0.87
N ASP A 393 -5.06 -15.33 2.05
CA ASP A 393 -5.81 -16.57 2.18
C ASP A 393 -7.25 -16.44 1.64
N SER A 394 -7.89 -15.30 1.87
CA SER A 394 -9.26 -15.05 1.38
C SER A 394 -9.31 -15.07 -0.15
N ILE A 395 -8.44 -14.33 -0.83
CA ILE A 395 -8.38 -14.33 -2.30
C ILE A 395 -8.01 -15.71 -2.85
N GLY A 396 -7.09 -16.43 -2.19
CA GLY A 396 -6.69 -17.79 -2.57
C GLY A 396 -7.83 -18.79 -2.47
N ARG A 397 -8.63 -18.72 -1.39
CA ARG A 397 -9.82 -19.60 -1.22
C ARG A 397 -10.91 -19.29 -2.26
N ALA A 398 -11.18 -18.00 -2.51
CA ALA A 398 -12.11 -17.59 -3.55
C ALA A 398 -11.70 -18.12 -4.93
N ALA A 399 -10.41 -18.02 -5.28
CA ALA A 399 -9.86 -18.55 -6.52
C ALA A 399 -9.97 -20.09 -6.62
N LYS A 400 -9.78 -20.83 -5.52
CA LYS A 400 -10.00 -22.28 -5.48
C LYS A 400 -11.45 -22.66 -5.79
N GLU A 401 -12.39 -21.80 -5.47
CA GLU A 401 -13.80 -21.98 -5.79
C GLU A 401 -14.17 -21.47 -7.18
N GLY A 402 -13.21 -20.96 -7.94
CA GLY A 402 -13.39 -20.49 -9.32
C GLY A 402 -13.81 -19.03 -9.46
N PHE A 403 -13.72 -18.20 -8.41
CA PHE A 403 -13.90 -16.77 -8.51
C PHE A 403 -12.63 -16.07 -8.96
N GLN A 404 -12.77 -15.01 -9.73
CA GLN A 404 -11.68 -14.09 -9.95
C GLN A 404 -11.43 -13.22 -8.72
N GLY A 405 -10.17 -12.80 -8.50
CA GLY A 405 -9.78 -12.08 -7.30
C GLY A 405 -8.84 -10.90 -7.56
N LEU A 406 -8.97 -9.89 -6.68
CA LEU A 406 -8.10 -8.72 -6.57
C LEU A 406 -7.55 -8.64 -5.15
N LEU A 407 -6.28 -8.29 -4.99
CA LEU A 407 -5.67 -8.07 -3.69
C LEU A 407 -5.63 -6.57 -3.34
N SER A 408 -6.17 -6.21 -2.18
CA SER A 408 -5.94 -4.93 -1.51
C SER A 408 -5.22 -5.09 -0.17
N THR A 409 -5.18 -6.30 0.36
CA THR A 409 -4.39 -6.65 1.55
C THR A 409 -2.94 -6.22 1.38
N GLY A 410 -2.42 -5.47 2.36
CA GLY A 410 -1.06 -4.97 2.32
C GLY A 410 -0.85 -3.74 1.42
N TYR A 411 -1.89 -3.22 0.78
CA TYR A 411 -1.83 -2.06 -0.12
C TYR A 411 -2.64 -0.85 0.37
N TYR A 412 -2.97 -0.79 1.67
CA TYR A 412 -3.65 0.34 2.30
C TYR A 412 -2.65 1.46 2.58
N LEU A 413 -2.59 2.47 1.69
CA LEU A 413 -1.65 3.58 1.81
C LEU A 413 -2.13 4.73 2.70
N ASP A 414 -3.39 4.76 3.12
CA ASP A 414 -3.87 5.59 4.23
C ASP A 414 -3.19 5.21 5.55
N GLN A 415 -2.74 3.95 5.68
CA GLN A 415 -1.97 3.48 6.83
C GLN A 415 -0.49 3.87 6.70
N PRO A 416 0.10 4.58 7.67
CA PRO A 416 1.53 4.87 7.69
C PRO A 416 2.33 3.62 8.09
N GLN A 417 2.54 2.75 7.11
CA GLN A 417 3.38 1.55 7.19
C GLN A 417 4.67 1.78 6.41
N PRO A 418 5.79 1.09 6.74
CA PRO A 418 6.99 1.13 5.92
C PRO A 418 6.72 0.67 4.49
N THR A 419 7.33 1.32 3.52
CA THR A 419 7.16 0.94 2.10
C THR A 419 7.60 -0.49 1.83
N SER A 420 8.61 -0.99 2.55
CA SER A 420 9.05 -2.38 2.50
C SER A 420 7.94 -3.39 2.83
N TYR A 421 7.06 -3.06 3.80
CA TYR A 421 5.88 -3.88 4.09
C TYR A 421 4.97 -4.00 2.87
N HIS A 422 4.64 -2.90 2.22
CA HIS A 422 3.82 -2.90 1.00
C HIS A 422 4.51 -3.66 -0.13
N TYR A 423 5.83 -3.50 -0.28
CA TYR A 423 6.63 -4.13 -1.32
C TYR A 423 6.75 -5.66 -1.16
N ARG A 424 6.74 -6.20 0.06
CA ARG A 424 6.74 -7.64 0.31
C ARG A 424 5.41 -8.33 0.00
N ASN A 425 4.31 -7.57 -0.01
CA ASN A 425 3.00 -8.10 -0.40
C ASN A 425 2.96 -8.34 -1.92
N ASP A 426 2.48 -9.51 -2.30
CA ASP A 426 2.34 -9.93 -3.71
C ASP A 426 0.91 -10.42 -3.94
N PRO A 427 0.24 -10.06 -5.04
CA PRO A 427 -1.12 -10.50 -5.30
C PRO A 427 -1.29 -12.01 -5.40
N MET A 428 -0.25 -12.72 -5.85
CA MET A 428 -0.33 -14.17 -5.98
C MET A 428 -0.23 -14.86 -4.60
N PRO A 429 -1.24 -15.61 -4.16
CA PRO A 429 -1.14 -16.41 -2.94
C PRO A 429 0.00 -17.42 -3.03
N LYS A 430 0.93 -17.34 -2.08
CA LYS A 430 2.14 -18.20 -2.09
C LYS A 430 1.92 -19.61 -1.50
N GLY A 431 0.75 -19.84 -0.86
CA GLY A 431 0.53 -21.07 -0.11
C GLY A 431 1.35 -21.08 1.19
N ILE A 432 1.67 -22.27 1.68
CA ILE A 432 2.51 -22.45 2.87
C ILE A 432 3.93 -22.07 2.52
N THR A 433 4.46 -21.04 3.19
CA THR A 433 5.82 -20.52 2.98
C THR A 433 6.81 -21.02 4.03
N VAL A 434 6.31 -21.53 5.17
CA VAL A 434 7.12 -22.06 6.26
C VAL A 434 6.98 -23.57 6.36
N ASP A 435 8.10 -24.25 6.55
CA ASP A 435 8.10 -25.66 6.94
C ASP A 435 7.76 -25.77 8.43
N ASP A 436 6.51 -26.12 8.74
CA ASP A 436 5.96 -26.24 10.08
C ASP A 436 6.02 -27.69 10.62
N GLN A 437 6.59 -28.62 9.84
CA GLN A 437 6.76 -30.00 10.26
C GLN A 437 7.98 -30.15 11.17
N LEU A 438 7.84 -30.96 12.22
CA LEU A 438 8.97 -31.31 13.10
C LEU A 438 9.76 -32.45 12.52
N HIS A 439 11.03 -32.21 12.15
CA HIS A 439 11.92 -33.23 11.62
C HIS A 439 12.71 -33.91 12.73
N GLN A 440 13.33 -35.04 12.38
CA GLN A 440 14.09 -35.86 13.34
C GLN A 440 15.22 -35.06 14.01
N GLY A 441 15.17 -35.00 15.33
CA GLY A 441 16.16 -34.31 16.16
C GLY A 441 15.97 -32.82 16.33
N GLU A 442 14.90 -32.26 15.77
CA GLU A 442 14.49 -30.88 16.03
C GLU A 442 13.68 -30.78 17.32
N LYS A 443 13.73 -29.59 17.92
CA LYS A 443 12.92 -29.24 19.09
C LYS A 443 12.01 -28.05 18.78
N PHE A 444 10.83 -28.01 19.43
CA PHE A 444 9.92 -26.89 19.31
C PHE A 444 9.41 -26.43 20.67
N VAL A 445 9.00 -25.14 20.71
CA VAL A 445 8.21 -24.53 21.77
C VAL A 445 7.08 -23.71 21.16
N THR A 446 5.90 -23.76 21.77
CA THR A 446 4.75 -22.93 21.38
C THR A 446 4.26 -22.15 22.59
N TYR A 447 4.29 -20.83 22.48
CA TYR A 447 3.71 -19.91 23.45
C TYR A 447 2.42 -19.34 22.90
N ASP A 448 1.33 -19.36 23.66
CA ASP A 448 0.21 -18.49 23.38
C ASP A 448 0.58 -17.03 23.72
N TRP A 449 -0.11 -16.09 23.11
CA TRP A 449 0.10 -14.68 23.41
C TRP A 449 -1.21 -13.89 23.36
N VAL A 450 -1.27 -12.86 24.22
CA VAL A 450 -2.36 -11.89 24.29
C VAL A 450 -1.80 -10.49 24.24
N LYS A 451 -2.30 -9.70 23.26
CA LYS A 451 -1.94 -8.30 23.07
C LYS A 451 -3.17 -7.41 23.21
N PRO A 452 -3.14 -6.34 24.01
CA PRO A 452 -4.23 -5.37 24.09
C PRO A 452 -4.42 -4.62 22.76
N ARG A 453 -5.59 -4.03 22.58
CA ARG A 453 -5.94 -3.17 21.46
C ARG A 453 -6.60 -1.89 21.96
N ASN A 454 -6.48 -0.81 21.19
CA ASN A 454 -7.16 0.45 21.51
C ASN A 454 -8.67 0.35 21.30
N LYS A 455 -9.12 -0.43 20.30
CA LYS A 455 -10.54 -0.66 20.00
C LYS A 455 -10.79 -2.16 19.87
N GLY A 456 -11.89 -2.61 20.48
CA GLY A 456 -12.29 -4.02 20.49
C GLY A 456 -11.56 -4.87 21.55
N GLY A 457 -11.80 -6.19 21.54
CA GLY A 457 -11.16 -7.13 22.45
C GLY A 457 -9.66 -7.33 22.14
N PRO A 458 -8.88 -7.90 23.08
CA PRO A 458 -7.47 -8.17 22.87
C PRO A 458 -7.27 -9.14 21.68
N ARG A 459 -6.17 -8.98 20.96
CA ARG A 459 -5.73 -9.99 19.99
C ARG A 459 -5.09 -11.15 20.72
N LYS A 460 -5.36 -12.36 20.20
CA LYS A 460 -4.82 -13.62 20.72
C LYS A 460 -4.23 -14.42 19.59
N GLY A 461 -3.17 -15.14 19.89
CA GLY A 461 -2.56 -16.06 18.95
C GLY A 461 -1.54 -16.94 19.65
N ASN A 462 -0.75 -17.67 18.88
CA ASN A 462 0.39 -18.40 19.37
C ASN A 462 1.63 -18.10 18.50
N LEU A 463 2.80 -18.35 19.06
CA LEU A 463 4.08 -18.31 18.38
C LEU A 463 4.73 -19.67 18.58
N THR A 464 4.97 -20.38 17.49
CA THR A 464 5.75 -21.63 17.50
C THR A 464 7.16 -21.36 16.97
N ILE A 465 8.15 -21.85 17.66
CA ILE A 465 9.58 -21.75 17.32
C ILE A 465 10.11 -23.16 17.19
N ILE A 466 10.73 -23.49 16.07
CA ILE A 466 11.39 -24.78 15.82
C ILE A 466 12.89 -24.53 15.69
N GLU A 467 13.67 -25.26 16.48
CA GLU A 467 15.13 -25.24 16.47
C GLU A 467 15.70 -26.50 15.85
N GLY A 468 16.43 -26.35 14.75
CA GLY A 468 17.12 -27.44 14.07
C GLY A 468 18.45 -27.81 14.73
N GLN A 469 18.91 -29.03 14.47
CA GLN A 469 20.22 -29.53 14.96
C GLN A 469 21.41 -28.71 14.42
N ASP A 470 21.23 -28.06 13.27
CA ASP A 470 22.23 -27.18 12.65
C ASP A 470 22.18 -25.73 13.18
N GLY A 471 21.35 -25.47 14.20
CA GLY A 471 21.16 -24.16 14.81
C GLY A 471 20.26 -23.23 13.99
N LYS A 472 19.67 -23.68 12.89
CA LYS A 472 18.67 -22.88 12.17
C LYS A 472 17.35 -22.88 12.92
N VAL A 473 16.71 -21.72 12.91
CA VAL A 473 15.45 -21.51 13.60
C VAL A 473 14.37 -21.13 12.59
N ARG A 474 13.24 -21.82 12.68
CA ARG A 474 12.00 -21.49 11.95
C ARG A 474 10.95 -21.05 12.95
N ALA A 475 10.11 -20.12 12.58
CA ALA A 475 9.01 -19.70 13.45
C ALA A 475 7.75 -19.35 12.64
N PHE A 476 6.60 -19.52 13.27
CA PHE A 476 5.30 -19.16 12.70
C PHE A 476 4.31 -18.77 13.79
N THR A 477 3.29 -18.05 13.38
CA THR A 477 2.21 -17.58 14.27
C THR A 477 0.85 -17.90 13.71
N ASP A 478 -0.06 -18.32 14.59
CA ASP A 478 -1.50 -18.44 14.32
C ASP A 478 -2.23 -17.43 15.18
N TYR A 479 -3.13 -16.62 14.62
CA TYR A 479 -3.83 -15.59 15.38
C TYR A 479 -5.24 -15.30 14.86
N ASN A 480 -6.18 -15.06 15.77
CA ASN A 480 -7.55 -14.61 15.46
C ASN A 480 -8.28 -15.44 14.37
N GLY A 481 -8.03 -16.74 14.25
CA GLY A 481 -8.62 -17.58 13.21
C GLY A 481 -8.13 -17.31 11.79
N LYS A 482 -7.04 -16.54 11.63
CA LYS A 482 -6.34 -16.41 10.35
C LYS A 482 -5.48 -17.63 10.09
N SER A 483 -5.16 -17.88 8.82
CA SER A 483 -4.23 -18.92 8.42
C SER A 483 -2.84 -18.68 9.00
N ARG A 484 -2.06 -19.79 9.12
CA ARG A 484 -0.69 -19.76 9.65
C ARG A 484 0.22 -18.85 8.85
N GLU A 485 0.94 -17.95 9.54
CA GLU A 485 1.85 -17.00 8.94
C GLU A 485 3.30 -17.27 9.37
N GLU A 486 4.22 -17.13 8.43
CA GLU A 486 5.66 -17.22 8.71
C GLU A 486 6.12 -16.04 9.56
N VAL A 487 6.99 -16.31 10.53
CA VAL A 487 7.69 -15.29 11.33
C VAL A 487 9.17 -15.32 10.96
N TYR A 488 9.67 -14.24 10.39
CA TYR A 488 11.07 -14.08 10.06
C TYR A 488 11.87 -13.87 11.34
N VAL A 489 12.74 -14.84 11.67
CA VAL A 489 13.51 -14.84 12.91
C VAL A 489 14.69 -13.89 12.82
N LEU A 490 14.73 -12.90 13.70
CA LEU A 490 15.85 -11.96 13.86
C LEU A 490 16.84 -12.44 14.90
N GLU A 491 16.34 -13.01 16.02
CA GLU A 491 17.15 -13.52 17.11
C GLU A 491 16.37 -14.55 17.92
N TYR A 492 17.02 -15.64 18.28
CA TYR A 492 16.49 -16.62 19.23
C TYR A 492 17.57 -17.14 20.16
N VAL A 493 17.30 -17.09 21.45
CA VAL A 493 18.12 -17.73 22.49
C VAL A 493 17.17 -18.60 23.31
N PRO A 494 17.28 -19.93 23.21
CA PRO A 494 16.35 -20.87 23.84
C PRO A 494 16.12 -20.57 25.33
N GLY A 495 14.85 -20.47 25.73
CA GLY A 495 14.44 -20.17 27.10
C GLY A 495 14.77 -18.77 27.63
N VAL A 496 15.36 -17.89 26.81
CA VAL A 496 15.79 -16.55 27.22
C VAL A 496 15.02 -15.47 26.43
N LYS A 497 15.12 -15.47 25.10
CA LYS A 497 14.50 -14.43 24.26
C LYS A 497 14.21 -14.87 22.84
N PHE A 498 13.22 -14.21 22.22
CA PHE A 498 12.89 -14.31 20.82
C PHE A 498 12.65 -12.91 20.25
N ARG A 499 13.21 -12.66 19.07
CA ARG A 499 12.86 -11.51 18.22
C ARG A 499 12.59 -12.01 16.81
N GLY A 500 11.52 -11.51 16.22
CA GLY A 500 11.14 -11.84 14.86
C GLY A 500 10.03 -10.91 14.40
N HIS A 501 9.74 -10.91 13.10
CA HIS A 501 8.65 -10.11 12.56
C HIS A 501 7.80 -10.92 11.59
N PHE A 502 6.57 -10.48 11.39
CA PHE A 502 5.69 -10.97 10.33
C PHE A 502 4.87 -9.83 9.74
N ASP A 503 4.51 -9.99 8.49
CA ASP A 503 3.62 -9.09 7.78
C ASP A 503 2.20 -9.64 7.88
N ASN A 504 1.38 -9.06 8.76
CA ASN A 504 -0.03 -9.45 8.82
C ASN A 504 -0.83 -8.68 7.77
N PHE A 505 -2.11 -9.03 7.61
CA PHE A 505 -2.97 -8.47 6.57
C PHE A 505 -3.15 -6.94 6.63
N MET A 506 -2.80 -6.29 7.74
CA MET A 506 -2.92 -4.83 7.89
C MET A 506 -1.65 -4.13 8.34
N SER A 507 -0.61 -4.86 8.74
CA SER A 507 0.59 -4.19 9.28
C SER A 507 1.80 -5.11 9.39
N TYR A 508 2.97 -4.51 9.38
CA TYR A 508 4.22 -5.10 9.87
C TYR A 508 4.18 -5.17 11.40
N THR A 509 4.45 -6.34 11.97
CA THR A 509 4.48 -6.55 13.42
C THR A 509 5.76 -7.24 13.83
N GLU A 510 6.48 -6.68 14.81
CA GLU A 510 7.67 -7.27 15.40
C GLU A 510 7.36 -7.85 16.78
N PHE A 511 7.75 -9.11 17.00
CA PHE A 511 7.76 -9.75 18.31
C PHE A 511 9.07 -9.45 19.03
N ASN A 512 8.99 -9.08 20.30
CA ASN A 512 10.12 -8.96 21.20
C ASN A 512 9.73 -9.61 22.52
N TYR A 513 10.06 -10.90 22.65
CA TYR A 513 9.66 -11.71 23.79
C TYR A 513 10.87 -12.14 24.61
N GLN A 514 10.72 -12.04 25.94
CA GLN A 514 11.62 -12.61 26.92
C GLN A 514 10.91 -13.74 27.63
N PHE A 515 11.61 -14.84 27.88
CA PHE A 515 11.05 -16.03 28.50
C PHE A 515 11.46 -16.11 29.97
N SER A 516 10.58 -16.67 30.80
CA SER A 516 10.83 -17.02 32.20
C SER A 516 10.08 -18.32 32.51
N GLY A 517 10.73 -19.47 32.24
CA GLY A 517 10.09 -20.77 32.28
C GLY A 517 8.93 -20.83 31.29
N ASP A 518 7.76 -21.19 31.79
CA ASP A 518 6.54 -21.36 30.97
C ASP A 518 5.78 -20.04 30.70
N GLN A 519 6.34 -18.89 31.01
CA GLN A 519 5.67 -17.59 30.87
C GLN A 519 6.49 -16.64 30.00
N LEU A 520 5.81 -15.76 29.26
CA LEU A 520 6.45 -14.55 28.76
C LEU A 520 6.74 -13.64 29.96
N LYS A 521 8.00 -13.23 30.08
CA LYS A 521 8.46 -12.34 31.15
C LYS A 521 7.85 -10.96 30.98
N GLU A 522 7.65 -10.25 32.08
CA GLU A 522 7.33 -8.81 32.08
C GLU A 522 8.34 -8.03 31.22
N GLY A 523 7.86 -7.11 30.40
CA GLY A 523 8.65 -6.42 29.38
C GLY A 523 8.63 -7.06 27.99
N SER A 524 7.93 -8.20 27.80
CA SER A 524 7.64 -8.74 26.47
C SER A 524 6.61 -7.85 25.76
N TYR A 525 6.84 -7.58 24.47
CA TYR A 525 5.92 -6.75 23.68
C TYR A 525 5.88 -7.15 22.20
N GLN A 526 4.83 -6.70 21.54
CA GLN A 526 4.78 -6.59 20.08
C GLN A 526 4.94 -5.13 19.71
N ARG A 527 5.65 -4.85 18.62
CA ARG A 527 5.95 -3.50 18.17
C ARG A 527 5.34 -3.24 16.79
N LEU A 528 4.80 -2.05 16.63
CA LEU A 528 4.36 -1.49 15.36
C LEU A 528 4.97 -0.10 15.21
N GLY A 529 5.80 0.10 14.20
CA GLY A 529 6.65 1.28 14.14
C GLY A 529 7.53 1.36 15.40
N ASN A 530 7.50 2.48 16.13
CA ASN A 530 8.19 2.60 17.44
C ASN A 530 7.25 2.39 18.65
N VAL A 531 5.97 2.10 18.43
CA VAL A 531 4.99 1.90 19.51
C VAL A 531 5.03 0.46 19.99
N ARG A 532 5.15 0.28 21.31
CA ARG A 532 5.20 -1.02 21.97
C ARG A 532 3.88 -1.37 22.64
N TRP A 533 3.44 -2.59 22.41
CA TRP A 533 2.22 -3.16 22.99
C TRP A 533 2.61 -4.28 23.96
N PRO A 534 2.50 -4.09 25.28
CA PRO A 534 2.79 -5.13 26.26
C PRO A 534 2.06 -6.42 25.90
N THR A 535 2.77 -7.54 25.91
CA THR A 535 2.24 -8.84 25.52
C THR A 535 2.48 -9.84 26.64
N THR A 536 1.45 -10.59 26.99
CA THR A 536 1.51 -11.70 27.95
C THR A 536 1.32 -13.02 27.24
N GLY A 537 1.82 -14.12 27.80
CA GLY A 537 1.62 -15.44 27.23
C GLY A 537 2.22 -16.57 28.06
N THR A 538 1.81 -17.81 27.72
CA THR A 538 2.22 -19.03 28.41
C THR A 538 2.65 -20.09 27.42
N LEU A 539 3.60 -20.95 27.81
CA LEU A 539 3.97 -22.16 27.09
C LEU A 539 2.79 -23.12 27.06
N VAL A 540 2.32 -23.48 25.87
CA VAL A 540 1.16 -24.36 25.68
C VAL A 540 1.55 -25.72 25.08
N ALA A 541 2.70 -25.82 24.38
CA ALA A 541 3.24 -27.07 23.86
C ALA A 541 4.76 -26.99 23.69
N SER A 542 5.46 -28.12 23.85
CA SER A 542 6.89 -28.21 23.54
C SER A 542 7.31 -29.66 23.36
N SER A 543 8.47 -29.88 22.72
CA SER A 543 9.06 -31.22 22.57
C SER A 543 9.32 -31.95 23.92
N ASP A 544 9.50 -31.19 25.00
CA ASP A 544 9.85 -31.74 26.32
C ASP A 544 8.66 -31.76 27.30
N SER A 545 7.42 -31.40 26.84
CA SER A 545 6.20 -31.42 27.64
C SER A 545 5.25 -32.57 27.30
N THR A 546 4.17 -32.75 28.09
CA THR A 546 3.12 -33.73 27.78
C THR A 546 2.34 -33.35 26.54
N ALA A 547 2.23 -32.05 26.22
CA ALA A 547 1.72 -31.51 24.95
C ALA A 547 2.89 -31.40 23.96
N ASN A 548 3.31 -32.54 23.40
CA ASN A 548 4.53 -32.65 22.58
C ASN A 548 4.26 -32.66 21.07
N THR A 549 3.16 -32.10 20.63
CA THR A 549 2.81 -31.91 19.22
C THR A 549 2.59 -30.44 18.93
N ILE A 550 3.06 -29.99 17.78
CA ILE A 550 2.79 -28.63 17.29
C ILE A 550 1.28 -28.47 17.12
N PRO A 551 0.65 -27.42 17.69
CA PRO A 551 -0.79 -27.19 17.53
C PRO A 551 -1.18 -27.02 16.07
N GLU A 552 -2.32 -27.60 15.69
CA GLU A 552 -2.92 -27.37 14.38
C GLU A 552 -3.31 -25.89 14.22
N PRO A 553 -3.15 -25.29 13.03
CA PRO A 553 -3.52 -23.89 12.80
C PRO A 553 -5.03 -23.68 12.90
N ASN A 554 -5.47 -22.82 13.80
CA ASN A 554 -6.89 -22.58 14.06
C ASN A 554 -7.65 -21.90 12.89
N GLY A 555 -6.95 -21.26 11.97
CA GLY A 555 -7.45 -20.69 10.71
C GLY A 555 -7.10 -21.51 9.47
N GLY A 556 -6.44 -22.66 9.64
CA GLY A 556 -5.94 -23.51 8.55
C GLY A 556 -4.64 -23.00 7.93
N TYR A 557 -4.39 -23.47 6.73
CA TYR A 557 -3.20 -23.12 5.96
C TYR A 557 -3.54 -22.14 4.84
N PRO A 558 -2.59 -21.27 4.45
CA PRO A 558 -2.77 -20.41 3.29
C PRO A 558 -3.10 -21.21 2.02
N ALA A 559 -3.99 -20.69 1.21
CA ALA A 559 -4.41 -21.34 -0.02
C ALA A 559 -3.25 -21.36 -1.03
N GLN A 560 -2.94 -22.53 -1.57
CA GLN A 560 -2.03 -22.69 -2.70
C GLN A 560 -2.83 -22.94 -3.97
N LEU A 561 -2.56 -22.18 -5.02
CA LEU A 561 -3.24 -22.26 -6.30
C LEU A 561 -2.53 -23.24 -7.25
N SER A 562 -3.30 -23.92 -8.11
CA SER A 562 -2.74 -24.62 -9.26
C SER A 562 -2.42 -23.63 -10.40
N LYS A 563 -1.64 -24.05 -11.39
CA LYS A 563 -1.31 -23.22 -12.57
C LYS A 563 -2.56 -22.78 -13.35
N GLU A 564 -3.61 -23.55 -13.33
CA GLU A 564 -4.89 -23.24 -13.96
C GLU A 564 -5.71 -22.21 -13.16
N GLN A 565 -5.46 -22.10 -11.86
CA GLN A 565 -6.13 -21.18 -10.96
C GLN A 565 -5.40 -19.83 -10.86
N GLU A 566 -4.06 -19.80 -11.05
CA GLU A 566 -3.28 -18.55 -10.99
C GLU A 566 -3.86 -17.41 -11.87
N PRO A 567 -4.35 -17.66 -13.11
CA PRO A 567 -4.96 -16.61 -13.94
C PRO A 567 -6.26 -16.00 -13.38
N LEU A 568 -6.87 -16.62 -12.36
CA LEU A 568 -8.02 -16.05 -11.67
C LEU A 568 -7.62 -14.85 -10.79
N ILE A 569 -6.34 -14.73 -10.43
CA ILE A 569 -5.82 -13.56 -9.73
C ILE A 569 -5.54 -12.47 -10.77
N LEU A 570 -6.44 -11.50 -10.86
CA LEU A 570 -6.37 -10.43 -11.86
C LEU A 570 -5.27 -9.42 -11.55
N GLY A 571 -4.92 -9.26 -10.28
CA GLY A 571 -3.91 -8.31 -9.78
C GLY A 571 -4.28 -7.74 -8.42
N GLY A 572 -4.13 -6.41 -8.27
CA GLY A 572 -4.42 -5.76 -7.00
C GLY A 572 -4.68 -4.27 -7.13
N GLU A 573 -5.12 -3.70 -6.01
CA GLU A 573 -5.39 -2.27 -5.89
C GLU A 573 -4.76 -1.67 -4.64
N ILE A 574 -4.09 -0.55 -4.83
CA ILE A 574 -3.82 0.40 -3.77
C ILE A 574 -5.16 0.91 -3.26
N THR A 575 -5.33 0.94 -1.95
CA THR A 575 -6.52 1.52 -1.33
C THR A 575 -6.11 2.74 -0.51
N ILE A 576 -6.84 3.84 -0.67
CA ILE A 576 -6.61 5.08 0.08
C ILE A 576 -7.94 5.55 0.67
N TRP A 577 -8.17 5.18 1.95
CA TRP A 577 -9.36 5.59 2.69
C TRP A 577 -9.25 7.02 3.18
N GLY A 578 -10.38 7.75 3.10
CA GLY A 578 -10.44 9.21 3.24
C GLY A 578 -10.59 9.75 4.66
N GLU A 579 -10.56 8.91 5.72
CA GLU A 579 -10.86 9.34 7.09
C GLU A 579 -9.90 10.40 7.64
N ASN A 580 -8.62 10.26 7.35
CA ASN A 580 -7.58 11.22 7.77
C ASN A 580 -6.82 11.79 6.56
N LEU A 581 -7.55 12.04 5.48
CA LEU A 581 -6.99 12.56 4.23
C LEU A 581 -7.92 13.62 3.66
N ASP A 582 -7.33 14.61 3.02
CA ASP A 582 -8.00 15.64 2.24
C ASP A 582 -7.20 15.96 0.96
N SER A 583 -7.63 16.95 0.20
CA SER A 583 -6.95 17.37 -1.03
C SER A 583 -5.49 17.81 -0.84
N MET A 584 -5.08 18.19 0.38
CA MET A 584 -3.68 18.59 0.67
C MET A 584 -2.81 17.41 1.15
N THR A 585 -3.40 16.39 1.76
CA THR A 585 -2.65 15.32 2.43
C THR A 585 -2.61 14.02 1.65
N ILE A 586 -3.55 13.80 0.71
CA ILE A 586 -3.67 12.54 -0.04
C ILE A 586 -2.40 12.21 -0.82
N GLU A 587 -1.74 13.18 -1.45
CA GLU A 587 -0.53 12.94 -2.21
C GLU A 587 0.64 12.47 -1.34
N GLN A 588 0.73 12.96 -0.10
CA GLN A 588 1.77 12.54 0.85
C GLN A 588 1.61 11.07 1.27
N ARG A 589 0.37 10.56 1.27
CA ARG A 589 0.11 9.15 1.60
C ARG A 589 0.38 8.24 0.41
N LEU A 590 0.12 8.70 -0.81
CA LEU A 590 0.27 7.91 -2.03
C LEU A 590 1.70 7.90 -2.56
N TRP A 591 2.35 9.07 -2.65
CA TRP A 591 3.61 9.23 -3.35
C TRP A 591 4.78 9.51 -2.40
N PRO A 592 5.95 8.92 -2.73
CA PRO A 592 6.27 8.04 -3.87
C PRO A 592 5.94 6.55 -3.68
N ARG A 593 5.36 6.13 -2.53
CA ARG A 593 5.13 4.73 -2.12
C ARG A 593 4.35 3.90 -3.14
N SER A 594 3.44 4.52 -3.90
CA SER A 594 2.67 3.86 -4.95
C SER A 594 3.55 3.21 -6.03
N TYR A 595 4.75 3.76 -6.29
CA TYR A 595 5.69 3.14 -7.24
C TYR A 595 6.14 1.75 -6.80
N ALA A 596 6.32 1.53 -5.50
CA ALA A 596 6.70 0.23 -4.97
C ALA A 596 5.60 -0.83 -5.19
N ILE A 597 4.34 -0.48 -4.95
CA ILE A 597 3.21 -1.39 -5.20
C ILE A 597 3.01 -1.59 -6.71
N ALA A 598 3.09 -0.53 -7.50
CA ALA A 598 3.01 -0.62 -8.96
C ALA A 598 4.06 -1.60 -9.52
N GLU A 599 5.26 -1.62 -8.95
CA GLU A 599 6.31 -2.58 -9.30
C GLU A 599 5.93 -4.01 -8.95
N ARG A 600 5.27 -4.27 -7.81
CA ARG A 600 4.75 -5.62 -7.50
C ARG A 600 3.70 -6.09 -8.49
N LEU A 601 2.88 -5.18 -8.99
CA LEU A 601 1.81 -5.47 -9.94
C LEU A 601 2.30 -5.61 -11.38
N TRP A 602 3.38 -4.92 -11.74
CA TRP A 602 3.90 -4.86 -13.12
C TRP A 602 5.09 -5.78 -13.36
N SER A 603 6.10 -5.74 -12.48
CA SER A 603 7.42 -6.33 -12.69
C SER A 603 7.46 -7.83 -12.37
N SER A 604 8.59 -8.47 -12.62
CA SER A 604 8.81 -9.87 -12.27
C SER A 604 8.61 -10.12 -10.77
N GLU A 605 8.02 -11.25 -10.41
CA GLU A 605 7.87 -11.69 -9.02
C GLU A 605 9.21 -11.82 -8.27
N THR A 606 10.29 -12.11 -9.01
CA THR A 606 11.63 -12.30 -8.46
C THR A 606 12.33 -10.99 -8.07
N LEU A 607 11.76 -9.83 -8.45
CA LEU A 607 12.30 -8.53 -8.09
C LEU A 607 11.86 -8.17 -6.67
N THR A 608 12.68 -8.50 -5.66
CA THR A 608 12.33 -8.36 -4.23
C THR A 608 13.38 -7.59 -3.42
N ASP A 609 14.38 -7.00 -4.07
CA ASP A 609 15.45 -6.23 -3.42
C ASP A 609 14.90 -4.87 -2.90
N GLU A 610 14.63 -4.81 -1.59
CA GLU A 610 14.12 -3.62 -0.91
C GLU A 610 15.09 -2.44 -0.98
N ALA A 611 16.40 -2.66 -0.89
CA ALA A 611 17.38 -1.59 -0.94
C ALA A 611 17.40 -0.94 -2.34
N SER A 612 17.33 -1.75 -3.40
CA SER A 612 17.17 -1.25 -4.77
C SER A 612 15.83 -0.51 -4.95
N MET A 613 14.73 -1.04 -4.40
CA MET A 613 13.41 -0.39 -4.44
C MET A 613 13.48 1.00 -3.79
N TYR A 614 13.98 1.13 -2.57
CA TYR A 614 14.11 2.43 -1.89
C TYR A 614 14.97 3.43 -2.65
N ARG A 615 16.13 2.99 -3.18
CA ARG A 615 17.00 3.87 -3.97
C ARG A 615 16.29 4.43 -5.20
N ARG A 616 15.59 3.59 -5.97
CA ARG A 616 14.87 3.99 -7.19
C ARG A 616 13.66 4.87 -6.85
N MET A 617 12.88 4.49 -5.84
CA MET A 617 11.71 5.25 -5.37
C MET A 617 12.10 6.66 -4.91
N ARG A 618 13.17 6.80 -4.12
CA ARG A 618 13.66 8.12 -3.67
C ARG A 618 14.11 9.02 -4.84
N ALA A 619 14.72 8.45 -5.85
CA ALA A 619 15.09 9.22 -7.04
C ALA A 619 13.84 9.68 -7.83
N LEU A 620 12.78 8.88 -7.86
CA LEU A 620 11.51 9.26 -8.48
C LEU A 620 10.68 10.25 -7.65
N ASP A 621 10.99 10.46 -6.38
CA ASP A 621 10.29 11.43 -5.53
C ASP A 621 10.37 12.85 -6.14
N SER A 622 11.56 13.42 -6.24
CA SER A 622 11.75 14.73 -6.88
C SER A 622 11.40 14.75 -8.37
N TRP A 623 11.66 13.64 -9.08
CA TRP A 623 11.28 13.52 -10.49
C TRP A 623 9.79 13.67 -10.69
N SER A 624 8.97 13.06 -9.81
CA SER A 624 7.51 13.12 -9.89
C SER A 624 6.96 14.52 -9.66
N GLU A 625 7.53 15.31 -8.76
CA GLU A 625 7.18 16.71 -8.57
C GLU A 625 7.49 17.56 -9.83
N ILE A 626 8.69 17.37 -10.41
CA ILE A 626 9.11 18.13 -11.60
C ILE A 626 8.31 17.69 -12.82
N SER A 627 8.25 16.41 -13.10
CA SER A 627 7.66 15.86 -14.32
C SER A 627 6.14 15.90 -14.31
N LEU A 628 5.50 15.51 -13.20
CA LEU A 628 4.06 15.34 -13.08
C LEU A 628 3.36 16.53 -12.42
N GLY A 629 4.11 17.34 -11.65
CA GLY A 629 3.57 18.43 -10.86
C GLY A 629 2.89 17.94 -9.57
N LEU A 630 3.30 16.79 -9.03
CA LEU A 630 2.89 16.34 -7.70
C LEU A 630 3.31 17.37 -6.65
N ARG A 631 2.55 17.44 -5.57
CA ARG A 631 2.65 18.52 -4.59
C ARG A 631 2.96 18.06 -3.17
N HIS A 632 3.16 16.76 -2.98
CA HIS A 632 3.29 16.16 -1.63
C HIS A 632 4.33 16.88 -0.76
N ASN A 633 5.54 17.18 -1.27
CA ASN A 633 6.54 17.94 -0.52
C ASN A 633 6.21 19.44 -0.44
N ALA A 634 5.62 20.01 -1.49
CA ALA A 634 5.23 21.43 -1.50
C ALA A 634 4.07 21.68 -0.51
N ASP A 635 3.07 20.82 -0.48
CA ASP A 635 1.92 20.94 0.42
C ASP A 635 2.32 20.66 1.86
N ALA A 636 3.19 19.68 2.13
CA ALA A 636 3.81 19.46 3.44
C ALA A 636 4.55 20.72 3.94
N ARG A 637 5.34 21.36 3.06
CA ARG A 637 6.01 22.64 3.39
C ARG A 637 5.03 23.74 3.73
N VAL A 638 3.92 23.88 3.00
CA VAL A 638 2.86 24.89 3.28
C VAL A 638 2.24 24.62 4.65
N MET A 639 1.96 23.37 4.99
CA MET A 639 1.43 23.01 6.31
C MET A 639 2.43 23.34 7.41
N MET A 640 3.70 23.00 7.24
CA MET A 640 4.77 23.36 8.18
C MET A 640 4.96 24.88 8.34
N GLN A 641 4.80 25.66 7.26
CA GLN A 641 4.83 27.13 7.34
C GLN A 641 3.67 27.69 8.19
N ARG A 642 2.47 27.10 8.09
CA ARG A 642 1.33 27.45 8.95
C ARG A 642 1.62 27.12 10.41
N LEU A 643 2.23 25.98 10.70
CA LEU A 643 2.65 25.58 12.04
C LEU A 643 3.76 26.47 12.59
N ALA A 644 4.67 26.91 11.74
CA ALA A 644 5.75 27.82 12.11
C ALA A 644 5.25 29.24 12.46
N ASN A 645 4.05 29.62 12.00
CA ASN A 645 3.37 30.88 12.33
C ASN A 645 4.29 32.13 12.21
N GLY A 646 5.03 32.22 11.10
CA GLY A 646 5.96 33.32 10.82
C GLY A 646 7.38 33.10 11.31
N ALA A 647 7.68 32.03 12.05
CA ALA A 647 9.03 31.61 12.35
C ALA A 647 9.69 30.91 11.15
N ASP A 648 11.01 30.68 11.22
CA ASP A 648 11.71 29.88 10.22
C ASP A 648 11.14 28.44 10.19
N VAL A 649 10.77 27.96 9.03
CA VAL A 649 10.22 26.62 8.82
C VAL A 649 11.29 25.54 8.78
N ALA A 650 12.55 25.89 8.55
CA ALA A 650 13.65 24.93 8.36
C ALA A 650 13.79 23.92 9.51
N PRO A 651 13.67 24.30 10.80
CA PRO A 651 13.72 23.35 11.90
C PRO A 651 12.63 22.28 11.83
N LEU A 652 11.39 22.66 11.46
CA LEU A 652 10.29 21.70 11.34
C LEU A 652 10.51 20.71 10.20
N LEU A 653 10.99 21.19 9.05
CA LEU A 653 11.35 20.35 7.91
C LEU A 653 12.51 19.40 8.21
N MET A 654 13.46 19.85 9.04
CA MET A 654 14.55 18.99 9.52
C MET A 654 14.04 17.96 10.52
N LEU A 655 13.18 18.34 11.47
CA LEU A 655 12.62 17.41 12.46
C LEU A 655 11.77 16.33 11.78
N ALA A 656 11.05 16.67 10.72
CA ALA A 656 10.25 15.74 9.93
C ALA A 656 11.07 14.57 9.34
N GLN A 657 12.39 14.67 9.29
CA GLN A 657 13.27 13.57 8.85
C GLN A 657 13.52 12.52 9.95
N TYR A 658 13.12 12.76 11.19
CA TYR A 658 13.46 11.94 12.37
C TYR A 658 12.25 11.48 13.17
N VAL A 659 11.06 11.89 12.73
CA VAL A 659 9.77 11.53 13.31
C VAL A 659 8.82 11.06 12.22
N GLU A 660 7.84 10.24 12.60
CA GLU A 660 6.83 9.70 11.67
C GLU A 660 5.42 9.93 12.23
N PRO A 661 4.38 10.00 11.42
CA PRO A 661 3.00 10.02 11.90
C PRO A 661 2.66 8.68 12.55
N ALA A 662 1.90 8.70 13.63
CA ALA A 662 1.34 7.48 14.20
C ALA A 662 0.31 6.85 13.23
N GLN A 663 0.14 5.55 13.32
CA GLN A 663 -0.82 4.82 12.51
C GLN A 663 -2.25 5.37 12.71
N TYR A 664 -3.09 5.34 11.67
CA TYR A 664 -4.43 5.89 11.63
C TYR A 664 -5.29 5.59 12.89
N TYR A 665 -5.45 4.33 13.25
CA TYR A 665 -6.24 3.96 14.43
C TYR A 665 -5.62 4.48 15.74
N ALA A 666 -4.31 4.56 15.81
CA ALA A 666 -3.62 5.11 16.95
C ALA A 666 -3.84 6.64 17.06
N ARG A 667 -3.80 7.37 15.94
CA ARG A 667 -4.12 8.81 15.88
C ARG A 667 -5.56 9.09 16.34
N HIS A 668 -6.51 8.34 15.79
CA HIS A 668 -7.93 8.47 16.12
C HIS A 668 -8.19 8.23 17.61
N TRP A 669 -7.52 7.23 18.20
CA TRP A 669 -7.61 6.91 19.60
C TRP A 669 -6.91 7.94 20.49
N GLU A 670 -5.77 8.47 20.08
CA GLU A 670 -5.05 9.52 20.80
C GLU A 670 -5.89 10.79 20.93
N LYS A 671 -6.56 11.18 19.86
CA LYS A 671 -7.50 12.29 19.89
C LYS A 671 -8.62 12.04 20.91
N TRP A 672 -9.20 10.84 20.91
CA TRP A 672 -10.26 10.48 21.86
C TRP A 672 -9.80 10.52 23.33
N ILE A 673 -8.58 10.06 23.62
CA ILE A 673 -7.98 10.10 24.97
C ILE A 673 -7.68 11.53 25.40
N SER A 674 -7.15 12.36 24.52
CA SER A 674 -6.72 13.73 24.81
C SER A 674 -7.89 14.71 24.94
N THR A 675 -9.10 14.33 24.51
CA THR A 675 -10.28 15.19 24.61
C THR A 675 -10.89 15.17 26.01
N PRO A 676 -11.17 16.31 26.66
CA PRO A 676 -11.66 16.39 28.04
C PRO A 676 -12.90 15.56 28.34
N ASN A 677 -13.80 15.38 27.37
CA ASN A 677 -15.06 14.66 27.48
C ASN A 677 -15.02 13.20 26.96
N LYS A 678 -13.86 12.70 26.53
CA LYS A 678 -13.66 11.33 25.99
C LYS A 678 -14.74 10.92 24.97
N GLY A 679 -14.98 11.73 23.97
CA GLY A 679 -16.02 11.45 22.97
C GLY A 679 -15.82 12.16 21.65
N ASP A 680 -14.82 13.03 21.57
CA ASP A 680 -14.51 13.77 20.36
C ASP A 680 -13.50 12.97 19.52
N LEU A 681 -14.01 12.24 18.55
CA LEU A 681 -13.21 11.50 17.58
C LEU A 681 -13.00 12.35 16.31
N TYR A 682 -12.07 11.92 15.45
CA TYR A 682 -11.97 12.47 14.10
C TYR A 682 -13.29 12.31 13.34
N ASN A 683 -13.64 13.32 12.56
CA ASN A 683 -14.83 13.34 11.71
C ASN A 683 -14.56 14.15 10.44
N GLN A 684 -15.50 14.15 9.48
CA GLN A 684 -15.32 14.76 8.16
C GLN A 684 -15.14 16.29 8.17
N TYR A 685 -15.41 16.97 9.28
CA TYR A 685 -15.19 18.41 9.44
C TYR A 685 -13.87 18.74 10.13
N GLU A 686 -13.12 17.71 10.54
CA GLU A 686 -11.84 17.90 11.20
C GLU A 686 -10.81 18.48 10.21
N ARG A 687 -10.14 19.52 10.65
CA ARG A 687 -9.05 20.09 9.86
C ARG A 687 -7.80 19.22 10.03
N LEU A 688 -7.28 18.71 8.93
CA LEU A 688 -6.03 17.94 8.90
C LEU A 688 -4.86 18.92 8.80
N ASN A 689 -4.53 19.58 9.91
CA ASN A 689 -3.54 20.66 9.98
C ASN A 689 -2.56 20.51 11.17
N ARG A 690 -2.45 19.33 11.73
CA ARG A 690 -1.50 19.00 12.80
C ARG A 690 -0.11 18.72 12.23
N PHE A 691 0.89 18.65 13.09
CA PHE A 691 2.25 18.29 12.66
C PHE A 691 2.31 16.91 12.01
N ALA A 692 1.58 15.92 12.55
CA ALA A 692 1.44 14.58 11.97
C ALA A 692 0.92 14.56 10.52
N ASP A 693 0.07 15.54 10.14
CA ASP A 693 -0.49 15.65 8.79
C ASP A 693 0.55 16.15 7.78
N ALA A 694 1.51 16.93 8.23
CA ALA A 694 2.58 17.50 7.40
C ALA A 694 3.82 16.58 7.28
N LEU A 695 3.85 15.44 8.00
CA LEU A 695 4.99 14.52 7.98
C LEU A 695 4.96 13.58 6.77
N PRO A 696 6.13 13.23 6.21
CA PRO A 696 6.22 12.07 5.35
C PRO A 696 5.81 10.82 6.13
N VAL A 697 5.25 9.83 5.43
CA VAL A 697 4.77 8.60 6.08
C VAL A 697 5.92 7.82 6.73
N GLU A 698 7.09 7.88 6.13
CA GLU A 698 8.28 7.12 6.48
C GLU A 698 9.51 8.03 6.50
N SER A 699 10.33 7.89 7.53
CA SER A 699 11.60 8.61 7.66
C SER A 699 12.71 7.91 6.89
N TYR A 700 13.11 8.46 5.75
CA TYR A 700 14.26 7.95 5.00
C TYR A 700 15.58 8.08 5.74
N ALA A 701 15.75 9.14 6.54
CA ALA A 701 16.94 9.28 7.37
C ALA A 701 17.05 8.15 8.40
N THR A 702 15.94 7.78 9.01
CA THR A 702 15.88 6.64 9.93
C THR A 702 16.17 5.32 9.22
N TYR A 703 15.63 5.09 8.04
CA TYR A 703 15.92 3.90 7.22
C TYR A 703 17.43 3.80 6.90
N GLU A 704 18.08 4.90 6.52
CA GLU A 704 19.52 4.92 6.27
C GLU A 704 20.30 4.61 7.56
N MET A 705 19.91 5.19 8.70
CA MET A 705 20.51 4.91 9.99
C MET A 705 20.38 3.43 10.38
N GLU A 706 19.22 2.83 10.19
CA GLU A 706 19.00 1.40 10.41
C GLU A 706 19.89 0.54 9.51
N THR A 707 20.05 0.94 8.24
CA THR A 707 20.94 0.26 7.28
C THR A 707 22.41 0.34 7.73
N TRP A 708 22.90 1.50 8.17
CA TRP A 708 24.26 1.64 8.68
C TRP A 708 24.48 0.80 9.95
N VAL A 709 23.52 0.82 10.87
CA VAL A 709 23.59 -0.01 12.08
C VAL A 709 23.57 -1.50 11.73
N ALA A 710 22.74 -1.94 10.80
CA ALA A 710 22.69 -3.34 10.38
C ALA A 710 24.02 -3.82 9.78
N ASN A 711 24.64 -3.01 8.94
CA ASN A 711 25.91 -3.31 8.27
C ASN A 711 27.13 -3.12 9.15
N PHE A 712 26.99 -2.45 10.30
CA PHE A 712 28.09 -2.22 11.24
C PHE A 712 28.56 -3.55 11.83
N THR A 713 29.85 -3.83 11.68
CA THR A 713 30.54 -4.96 12.31
C THR A 713 31.44 -4.42 13.42
N LEU A 714 31.60 -5.14 14.54
CA LEU A 714 32.51 -4.71 15.60
C LEU A 714 33.99 -4.84 15.19
N ALA A 715 34.31 -4.98 13.93
CA ALA A 715 35.64 -4.98 13.37
C ALA A 715 36.12 -3.52 13.15
N THR A 716 37.38 -3.25 13.48
CA THR A 716 37.98 -1.92 13.40
C THR A 716 38.40 -1.54 11.96
N GLY A 717 37.43 -1.37 11.06
CA GLY A 717 37.71 -0.95 9.66
C GLY A 717 37.28 0.50 9.38
N ASP A 718 37.85 1.12 8.32
CA ASP A 718 37.50 2.48 7.89
C ASP A 718 36.00 2.65 7.58
N ALA A 719 35.34 1.61 7.04
CA ALA A 719 33.91 1.63 6.73
C ALA A 719 33.04 1.74 7.99
N ASP A 720 33.43 1.11 9.09
CA ASP A 720 32.73 1.19 10.37
C ASP A 720 32.88 2.57 11.01
N GLN A 721 34.06 3.18 10.93
CA GLN A 721 34.29 4.54 11.40
C GLN A 721 33.46 5.56 10.60
N GLN A 722 33.39 5.40 9.30
CA GLN A 722 32.53 6.25 8.45
C GLN A 722 31.04 6.11 8.84
N SER A 723 30.55 4.89 9.06
CA SER A 723 29.17 4.65 9.48
C SER A 723 28.87 5.28 10.84
N LEU A 724 29.78 5.17 11.80
CA LEU A 724 29.65 5.81 13.11
C LEU A 724 29.62 7.33 12.99
N GLN A 725 30.50 7.93 12.15
CA GLN A 725 30.48 9.37 11.92
C GLN A 725 29.18 9.83 11.26
N GLN A 726 28.63 9.06 10.30
CA GLN A 726 27.33 9.35 9.68
C GLN A 726 26.19 9.28 10.70
N LEU A 727 26.16 8.24 11.54
CA LEU A 727 25.20 8.12 12.63
C LEU A 727 25.28 9.29 13.61
N ALA A 728 26.51 9.67 14.04
CA ALA A 728 26.72 10.82 14.92
C ALA A 728 26.16 12.10 14.32
N ASN A 729 26.41 12.34 13.03
CA ASN A 729 25.91 13.51 12.32
C ASN A 729 24.37 13.53 12.28
N GLN A 730 23.74 12.38 12.02
CA GLN A 730 22.27 12.29 12.00
C GLN A 730 21.66 12.55 13.39
N TYR A 731 22.21 11.98 14.45
CA TYR A 731 21.73 12.25 15.81
C TYR A 731 21.95 13.71 16.23
N GLN A 732 23.08 14.34 15.84
CA GLN A 732 23.31 15.76 16.10
C GLN A 732 22.28 16.64 15.35
N MET A 733 21.99 16.32 14.10
CA MET A 733 20.97 17.01 13.30
C MET A 733 19.58 16.83 13.89
N ALA A 734 19.21 15.61 14.30
CA ALA A 734 17.94 15.32 14.95
C ALA A 734 17.75 16.12 16.24
N LYS A 735 18.79 16.13 17.11
CA LYS A 735 18.82 16.91 18.35
C LYS A 735 18.65 18.40 18.07
N PHE A 736 19.45 18.96 17.15
CA PHE A 736 19.39 20.37 16.81
C PHE A 736 18.01 20.75 16.26
N ALA A 737 17.47 19.98 15.29
CA ALA A 737 16.16 20.22 14.72
C ALA A 737 15.05 20.20 15.78
N ALA A 738 15.09 19.21 16.67
CA ALA A 738 14.11 19.07 17.75
C ALA A 738 14.17 20.25 18.74
N GLN A 739 15.37 20.67 19.15
CA GLN A 739 15.55 21.82 20.03
C GLN A 739 15.02 23.13 19.44
N GLN A 740 15.25 23.38 18.15
CA GLN A 740 14.76 24.56 17.46
C GLN A 740 13.23 24.48 17.25
N SER A 741 12.72 23.31 16.85
CA SER A 741 11.29 23.08 16.64
C SER A 741 10.48 23.21 17.92
N ARG A 742 11.04 22.81 19.07
CA ARG A 742 10.42 22.96 20.38
C ARG A 742 10.02 24.42 20.68
N ALA A 743 10.88 25.36 20.36
CA ALA A 743 10.59 26.79 20.56
C ALA A 743 9.45 27.26 19.64
N ILE A 744 9.42 26.79 18.41
CA ILE A 744 8.34 27.07 17.43
C ILE A 744 7.02 26.51 17.93
N PHE A 745 6.99 25.23 18.33
CA PHE A 745 5.79 24.59 18.86
C PHE A 745 5.25 25.27 20.11
N ALA A 746 6.13 25.62 21.05
CA ALA A 746 5.75 26.29 22.29
C ALA A 746 5.16 27.70 22.07
N ALA A 747 5.53 28.37 20.99
CA ALA A 747 5.04 29.70 20.64
C ALA A 747 3.68 29.69 19.91
N ASN A 748 3.20 28.54 19.44
CA ASN A 748 1.98 28.42 18.64
C ASN A 748 0.98 27.47 19.31
N VAL A 749 -0.18 28.02 19.72
CA VAL A 749 -1.25 27.24 20.37
C VAL A 749 -1.70 26.06 19.52
N ALA A 750 -1.68 26.16 18.18
CA ALA A 750 -2.09 25.08 17.29
C ALA A 750 -1.13 23.88 17.28
N SER A 751 0.12 24.07 17.73
CA SER A 751 1.15 23.04 17.73
C SER A 751 1.81 22.80 19.12
N VAL A 752 1.28 23.41 20.17
CA VAL A 752 1.90 23.33 21.51
C VAL A 752 2.02 21.89 22.04
N ASN A 753 1.11 21.02 21.68
CA ASN A 753 1.17 19.60 22.06
C ASN A 753 2.37 18.88 21.42
N SER A 754 2.82 19.33 20.25
CA SER A 754 3.99 18.77 19.56
C SER A 754 5.33 19.13 20.22
N VAL A 755 5.34 19.92 21.31
CA VAL A 755 6.52 20.11 22.18
C VAL A 755 7.01 18.76 22.71
N SER A 756 6.11 17.85 23.03
CA SER A 756 6.42 16.53 23.58
C SER A 756 7.24 15.66 22.62
N ILE A 757 6.93 15.65 21.33
CA ILE A 757 7.73 14.90 20.36
C ILE A 757 9.12 15.49 20.16
N ALA A 758 9.26 16.81 20.23
CA ALA A 758 10.56 17.46 20.17
C ALA A 758 11.43 17.10 21.39
N ASP A 759 10.87 17.15 22.60
CA ASP A 759 11.59 16.78 23.82
C ASP A 759 12.00 15.28 23.79
N ALA A 760 11.12 14.39 23.39
CA ALA A 760 11.39 12.97 23.21
C ALA A 760 12.49 12.70 22.17
N THR A 761 12.48 13.42 21.05
CA THR A 761 13.50 13.31 20.00
C THR A 761 14.88 13.74 20.51
N VAL A 762 14.96 14.80 21.32
CA VAL A 762 16.23 15.23 21.95
C VAL A 762 16.77 14.11 22.85
N GLU A 763 15.94 13.53 23.72
CA GLU A 763 16.36 12.50 24.67
C GLU A 763 16.88 11.23 23.94
N VAL A 764 16.20 10.80 22.89
CA VAL A 764 16.63 9.64 22.09
C VAL A 764 17.90 9.95 21.29
N ALA A 765 18.01 11.16 20.73
CA ALA A 765 19.21 11.59 20.01
C ALA A 765 20.44 11.68 20.92
N ASP A 766 20.30 12.15 22.17
CA ASP A 766 21.36 12.17 23.15
C ASP A 766 21.83 10.76 23.52
N LEU A 767 20.92 9.84 23.69
CA LEU A 767 21.26 8.42 23.88
C LEU A 767 21.98 7.85 22.64
N GLY A 768 21.51 8.13 21.44
CA GLY A 768 22.15 7.70 20.20
C GLY A 768 23.60 8.19 20.09
N LEU A 769 23.86 9.47 20.40
CA LEU A 769 25.22 10.05 20.45
C LEU A 769 26.10 9.36 21.44
N LEU A 770 25.59 9.08 22.67
CA LEU A 770 26.32 8.36 23.71
C LEU A 770 26.71 6.94 23.26
N LEU A 771 25.77 6.21 22.60
CA LEU A 771 26.03 4.87 22.11
C LEU A 771 27.07 4.86 20.98
N VAL A 772 26.96 5.78 20.04
CA VAL A 772 27.94 5.95 18.94
C VAL A 772 29.33 6.27 19.49
N ASP A 773 29.43 7.18 20.46
CA ASP A 773 30.71 7.53 21.11
C ASP A 773 31.33 6.36 21.90
N THR A 774 30.48 5.57 22.55
CA THR A 774 30.91 4.34 23.27
C THR A 774 31.48 3.30 22.27
N LEU A 775 30.79 3.09 21.12
CA LEU A 775 31.27 2.22 20.04
C LEU A 775 32.59 2.73 19.44
N ALA A 776 32.68 4.04 19.19
CA ALA A 776 33.87 4.64 18.58
C ALA A 776 35.11 4.50 19.48
N ARG A 777 34.93 4.43 20.83
CA ARG A 777 36.02 4.13 21.79
C ARG A 777 36.30 2.65 21.96
N GLY A 778 35.54 1.76 21.30
CA GLY A 778 35.66 0.32 21.50
C GLY A 778 35.21 -0.16 22.89
N GLU A 779 34.41 0.65 23.59
CA GLU A 779 33.92 0.34 24.92
C GLU A 779 32.66 -0.51 24.89
N ARG A 780 32.40 -1.27 25.95
CA ARG A 780 31.16 -1.99 26.17
C ARG A 780 30.42 -1.41 27.39
N ILE A 781 29.08 -1.49 27.32
CA ILE A 781 28.24 -1.03 28.44
C ILE A 781 28.02 -2.16 29.46
N THR A 782 27.81 -1.77 30.71
CA THR A 782 27.42 -2.69 31.79
C THR A 782 25.96 -3.08 31.69
N ALA A 783 25.54 -4.16 32.33
CA ALA A 783 24.14 -4.56 32.41
C ALA A 783 23.24 -3.47 33.04
N GLU A 784 23.78 -2.71 34.03
CA GLU A 784 23.06 -1.60 34.65
C GLU A 784 22.88 -0.43 33.69
N GLN A 785 23.91 -0.03 32.96
CA GLN A 785 23.83 0.98 31.90
C GLN A 785 22.85 0.57 30.81
N ARG A 786 22.90 -0.71 30.40
CA ARG A 786 21.95 -1.23 29.44
C ARG A 786 20.49 -1.09 29.89
N ALA A 787 20.19 -1.45 31.15
CA ALA A 787 18.86 -1.32 31.71
C ALA A 787 18.41 0.17 31.77
N GLN A 788 19.32 1.07 32.14
CA GLN A 788 19.04 2.51 32.12
C GLN A 788 18.76 3.04 30.73
N TYR A 789 19.55 2.65 29.71
CA TYR A 789 19.39 3.12 28.34
C TYR A 789 18.11 2.53 27.71
N GLN A 790 17.79 1.26 28.03
CA GLN A 790 16.57 0.64 27.65
C GLN A 790 15.34 1.38 28.22
N ALA A 791 15.40 1.81 29.48
CA ALA A 791 14.32 2.59 30.10
C ALA A 791 14.07 3.93 29.38
N ILE A 792 15.12 4.58 28.85
CA ILE A 792 14.96 5.79 28.02
C ILE A 792 14.23 5.46 26.73
N LEU A 793 14.62 4.37 26.05
CA LEU A 793 13.93 3.94 24.83
C LEU A 793 12.48 3.54 25.09
N ASP A 794 12.21 2.83 26.20
CA ASP A 794 10.86 2.40 26.58
C ASP A 794 9.93 3.59 26.87
N LYS A 795 10.45 4.61 27.58
CA LYS A 795 9.74 5.86 27.84
C LYS A 795 9.34 6.58 26.55
N ASN A 796 10.19 6.52 25.51
CA ASN A 796 10.00 7.24 24.24
C ASN A 796 9.43 6.36 23.13
N ALA A 797 9.03 5.11 23.43
CA ALA A 797 8.38 4.19 22.47
C ALA A 797 6.85 4.28 22.56
N VAL A 798 6.32 5.49 22.58
CA VAL A 798 4.89 5.82 22.69
C VAL A 798 4.52 6.86 21.64
N ILE A 799 3.23 7.19 21.55
CA ILE A 799 2.72 8.24 20.67
C ILE A 799 2.78 9.59 21.39
N PHE A 800 3.30 10.60 20.71
CA PHE A 800 3.37 11.99 21.15
C PHE A 800 2.60 12.87 20.16
N ASP A 801 1.46 13.42 20.56
CA ASP A 801 0.62 14.27 19.72
C ASP A 801 0.45 13.71 18.27
N GLU A 802 0.04 12.44 18.19
CA GLU A 802 -0.17 11.68 16.95
C GLU A 802 1.10 11.39 16.12
N THR A 803 2.28 11.57 16.72
CA THR A 803 3.59 11.30 16.11
C THR A 803 4.42 10.33 16.92
N ILE A 804 5.43 9.74 16.30
CA ILE A 804 6.37 8.81 16.94
C ILE A 804 7.83 9.19 16.65
N VAL A 805 8.73 8.92 17.61
CA VAL A 805 10.18 9.14 17.46
C VAL A 805 10.77 8.04 16.58
N ALA A 806 11.00 8.30 15.29
CA ALA A 806 11.47 7.29 14.35
C ALA A 806 12.89 6.80 14.66
N ILE A 807 13.79 7.70 15.07
CA ILE A 807 15.19 7.36 15.43
C ILE A 807 15.31 6.44 16.66
N GLY A 808 14.23 6.15 17.36
CA GLY A 808 14.20 5.14 18.43
C GLY A 808 14.61 3.75 17.95
N ARG A 809 14.23 3.37 16.70
CA ARG A 809 14.55 2.07 16.10
C ARG A 809 16.07 1.87 15.92
N PRO A 810 16.80 2.70 15.18
CA PRO A 810 18.26 2.53 15.04
C PRO A 810 19.01 2.69 16.37
N THR A 811 18.51 3.50 17.32
CA THR A 811 19.12 3.64 18.64
C THR A 811 19.02 2.34 19.45
N GLU A 812 17.87 1.66 19.38
CA GLU A 812 17.69 0.35 20.01
C GLU A 812 18.58 -0.72 19.36
N GLN A 813 18.71 -0.71 18.05
CA GLN A 813 19.62 -1.62 17.32
C GLN A 813 21.09 -1.39 17.73
N LEU A 814 21.51 -0.14 17.87
CA LEU A 814 22.85 0.20 18.41
C LEU A 814 23.04 -0.34 19.83
N LEU A 815 22.05 -0.12 20.70
CA LEU A 815 22.09 -0.65 22.07
C LEU A 815 22.25 -2.17 22.10
N HIS A 816 21.60 -2.88 21.21
CA HIS A 816 21.74 -4.33 21.09
C HIS A 816 23.13 -4.77 20.60
N LYS A 817 23.80 -3.99 19.75
CA LYS A 817 25.14 -4.29 19.25
C LYS A 817 26.24 -4.07 20.28
N ILE A 818 26.07 -3.14 21.21
CA ILE A 818 27.04 -2.82 22.28
C ILE A 818 26.90 -3.78 23.47
N ALA A 819 25.73 -4.35 23.64
CA ALA A 819 25.46 -5.22 24.78
C ALA A 819 26.31 -6.51 24.73
N PRO A 820 26.74 -7.05 25.87
CA PRO A 820 27.55 -8.26 25.94
C PRO A 820 26.79 -9.50 25.48
#